data_2f1c8f50356fe2bb71baaec6f5a9d0ec
#
_entry.id   2f1c8f50356fe2bb71baaec6f5a9d0ec
#
_cell.length_a   1.000
_cell.length_b   1.000
_cell.length_c   1.000
_cell.angle_alpha   90.00
_cell.angle_beta   90.00
_cell.angle_gamma   90.00
#
_symmetry.space_group_name_H-M   'P 1'
#
loop_
_entity.id
_entity.type
_entity.pdbx_description
1 polymer ?
#
loop_
_entity_poly.entity_id
_entity_poly.type
_entity_poly.pdbx_seq_one_letter_code
_entity_poly.pdbx_strand_id
1 'polypeptide(L)'
;MASWVLQHPTVASKSFLITIGDRTVGGLNARDQFVGPWQVPVADAAVTLMDFKGYRGEAMSMGERTPLAVMNAPAAARMAVAESITNILSADIDSIEDIKLSANWMAACGNPGEDAKLFDSVKAVGMELCPALGISIPVGKDSLSMRTQWDDEKTAEKKSVTSPVSLIISAFAPVVDARKTTTPLLQTKDEQGQTLDTEIVLIDLGHSKSRMAGSILSQVIDQAGQSTPDLDDPEDLKNLAKAIISMRRQGLLLAYHDRSDGGLFAAATEMAFTSHVGVSINVDMLVLDKDHESDFGDAKNWAQQVSGRRNDLTLRALFNEELGALIQVKREHRDTVFEILKQHNLYSCSHVIAKPNTTGQVEIWRDAKKILDVPRHVLQKLWQSTSWQIARLRDNPDCADSENNLVDNLADAGMQPKLTFDPSDNVAAPFIAKGAKPKVAILREQGVNSHLEMAYAMDWAGFSSYDVHMSDLIAGRVNLKDFQGLVACGGFSYGDVLGAGEGWAKSILFNPSIKDQFQTYFNRPDTFGLGICNGCQMMSNLASIIPGADTWSKFTRNKSEQYEARLVMVEVTQSPSIFLQGMAGSQLPIAVAHGEGFANFSQQGNKEQTKAKGLVALKFIDNQGQATETYPLNPNGSPEGITGLTTPDGRFTVLMPHPERVFRTAQMSWAPKQWHDITDGASPWMRMFRNARAWTK
;
A
#
# COMPACT_ATOMS: atom_id res chain seq x y z
N MET A 1 20.34 17.91 -10.25
CA MET A 1 19.85 16.77 -11.06
C MET A 1 19.10 15.77 -10.20
N ALA A 2 19.73 15.11 -9.20
CA ALA A 2 19.04 14.13 -8.33
C ALA A 2 17.73 14.65 -7.72
N SER A 3 17.74 15.89 -7.19
CA SER A 3 16.53 16.53 -6.64
C SER A 3 15.41 16.69 -7.67
N TRP A 4 15.77 17.07 -8.88
CA TRP A 4 14.77 17.27 -9.96
C TRP A 4 14.17 15.94 -10.41
N VAL A 5 14.98 14.87 -10.47
CA VAL A 5 14.50 13.53 -10.79
C VAL A 5 13.50 13.06 -9.71
N LEU A 6 13.84 13.16 -8.42
CA LEU A 6 12.94 12.74 -7.34
C LEU A 6 11.64 13.56 -7.27
N GLN A 7 11.67 14.84 -7.67
CA GLN A 7 10.49 15.72 -7.68
C GLN A 7 9.64 15.58 -8.96
N HIS A 8 10.17 14.92 -9.98
CA HIS A 8 9.41 14.73 -11.22
C HIS A 8 8.11 13.93 -10.93
N PRO A 9 6.94 14.35 -11.45
CA PRO A 9 5.66 13.72 -11.13
C PRO A 9 5.61 12.21 -11.35
N THR A 10 6.38 11.68 -12.28
CA THR A 10 6.45 10.24 -12.55
C THR A 10 7.20 9.49 -11.43
N VAL A 11 8.31 10.04 -10.91
CA VAL A 11 9.11 9.42 -9.84
C VAL A 11 8.55 9.72 -8.45
N ALA A 12 8.06 10.94 -8.24
CA ALA A 12 7.59 11.41 -6.93
C ALA A 12 6.48 10.53 -6.35
N SER A 13 6.39 10.50 -5.03
CA SER A 13 5.33 9.79 -4.28
C SER A 13 3.93 10.10 -4.83
N LYS A 14 3.07 9.09 -4.83
CA LYS A 14 1.66 9.18 -5.23
C LYS A 14 0.71 9.13 -4.02
N SER A 15 1.19 9.40 -2.80
CA SER A 15 0.37 9.31 -1.58
C SER A 15 -0.93 10.09 -1.69
N PHE A 16 -0.93 11.26 -2.35
CA PHE A 16 -2.14 12.06 -2.58
C PHE A 16 -3.28 11.32 -3.32
N LEU A 17 -2.96 10.30 -4.10
CA LEU A 17 -3.95 9.47 -4.83
C LEU A 17 -4.42 8.28 -3.99
N ILE A 18 -3.49 7.62 -3.30
CA ILE A 18 -3.76 6.30 -2.71
C ILE A 18 -4.29 6.36 -1.28
N THR A 19 -4.13 7.49 -0.59
CA THR A 19 -4.68 7.69 0.77
C THR A 19 -6.16 8.02 0.79
N ILE A 20 -6.75 8.38 -0.35
CA ILE A 20 -8.15 8.79 -0.47
C ILE A 20 -9.08 7.74 -1.07
N GLY A 21 -8.59 6.52 -1.27
CA GLY A 21 -9.33 5.38 -1.79
C GLY A 21 -9.26 4.18 -0.85
N ASP A 22 -10.37 3.48 -0.65
CA ASP A 22 -10.43 2.30 0.22
C ASP A 22 -9.68 1.12 -0.40
N ARG A 23 -8.48 0.83 0.12
CA ARG A 23 -7.63 -0.29 -0.31
C ARG A 23 -7.95 -1.61 0.38
N THR A 24 -8.71 -1.58 1.46
CA THR A 24 -8.96 -2.75 2.32
C THR A 24 -10.38 -3.29 2.20
N VAL A 25 -11.20 -2.73 1.32
CA VAL A 25 -12.58 -3.15 1.09
C VAL A 25 -12.64 -4.65 0.76
N GLY A 26 -13.60 -5.36 1.38
CA GLY A 26 -13.77 -6.79 1.22
C GLY A 26 -12.81 -7.65 2.07
N GLY A 27 -11.81 -7.07 2.74
CA GLY A 27 -10.94 -7.75 3.70
C GLY A 27 -10.02 -8.82 3.11
N LEU A 28 -9.86 -8.89 1.79
CA LEU A 28 -8.98 -9.86 1.13
C LEU A 28 -7.64 -9.25 0.67
N ASN A 29 -7.37 -8.00 1.03
CA ASN A 29 -6.09 -7.36 0.73
C ASN A 29 -4.96 -8.02 1.52
N ALA A 30 -3.87 -8.43 0.83
CA ALA A 30 -2.67 -8.97 1.45
C ALA A 30 -1.44 -8.08 1.22
N ARG A 31 -1.44 -7.30 0.15
CA ARG A 31 -0.42 -6.31 -0.16
C ARG A 31 -1.05 -5.14 -0.89
N ASP A 32 -0.87 -3.95 -0.34
CA ASP A 32 -1.19 -2.69 -0.98
C ASP A 32 0.10 -1.90 -1.32
N GLN A 33 -0.03 -0.63 -1.67
CA GLN A 33 1.08 0.23 -2.07
C GLN A 33 2.06 0.54 -0.93
N PHE A 34 1.65 0.41 0.35
CA PHE A 34 2.43 0.85 1.49
C PHE A 34 3.37 -0.24 2.02
N VAL A 35 4.59 0.17 2.38
CA VAL A 35 5.67 -0.72 2.77
C VAL A 35 6.27 -0.28 4.10
N GLY A 36 6.51 -1.26 4.97
CA GLY A 36 7.22 -1.09 6.22
C GLY A 36 6.46 -0.35 7.32
N PRO A 37 7.09 -0.20 8.49
CA PRO A 37 6.45 0.40 9.66
C PRO A 37 6.21 1.91 9.53
N TRP A 38 6.82 2.57 8.54
CA TRP A 38 6.58 3.99 8.21
C TRP A 38 5.58 4.18 7.07
N GLN A 39 5.04 3.09 6.52
CA GLN A 39 4.02 3.13 5.47
C GLN A 39 4.44 3.98 4.26
N VAL A 40 5.59 3.67 3.67
CA VAL A 40 6.09 4.32 2.45
C VAL A 40 5.46 3.68 1.22
N PRO A 41 4.85 4.45 0.28
CA PRO A 41 4.08 3.89 -0.84
C PRO A 41 4.95 3.51 -2.05
N VAL A 42 5.69 2.42 -1.97
CA VAL A 42 6.65 1.95 -2.99
C VAL A 42 6.56 0.44 -3.29
N ALA A 43 5.46 -0.22 -2.98
CA ALA A 43 5.30 -1.62 -3.33
C ALA A 43 5.18 -1.82 -4.85
N ASP A 44 5.88 -2.81 -5.40
CA ASP A 44 5.92 -3.12 -6.83
C ASP A 44 4.63 -3.77 -7.33
N ALA A 45 3.95 -4.54 -6.48
CA ALA A 45 2.70 -5.22 -6.82
C ALA A 45 1.68 -5.16 -5.69
N ALA A 46 0.41 -5.21 -6.06
CA ALA A 46 -0.70 -5.48 -5.15
C ALA A 46 -0.98 -6.98 -5.11
N VAL A 47 -1.40 -7.51 -3.94
CA VAL A 47 -1.79 -8.91 -3.79
C VAL A 47 -3.09 -9.00 -3.01
N THR A 48 -4.06 -9.75 -3.55
CA THR A 48 -5.30 -10.10 -2.86
C THR A 48 -5.34 -11.60 -2.57
N LEU A 49 -5.99 -11.98 -1.47
CA LEU A 49 -6.22 -13.38 -1.11
C LEU A 49 -7.42 -13.94 -1.90
N MET A 50 -7.42 -15.22 -2.18
CA MET A 50 -8.56 -15.94 -2.80
C MET A 50 -9.71 -16.15 -1.82
N ASP A 51 -9.39 -16.30 -0.53
CA ASP A 51 -10.34 -16.54 0.54
C ASP A 51 -9.79 -16.13 1.91
N PHE A 52 -10.59 -16.24 2.95
CA PHE A 52 -10.20 -15.94 4.33
C PHE A 52 -9.50 -17.10 5.07
N LYS A 53 -9.25 -18.26 4.44
CA LYS A 53 -8.63 -19.44 5.07
C LYS A 53 -7.20 -19.65 4.62
N GLY A 54 -7.02 -19.66 3.29
CA GLY A 54 -5.73 -19.92 2.65
C GLY A 54 -4.84 -18.70 2.56
N TYR A 55 -3.69 -18.90 1.91
CA TYR A 55 -2.74 -17.84 1.57
C TYR A 55 -2.51 -17.75 0.06
N ARG A 56 -3.24 -18.52 -0.73
CA ARG A 56 -3.24 -18.35 -2.18
C ARG A 56 -3.91 -17.02 -2.51
N GLY A 57 -3.41 -16.40 -3.58
CA GLY A 57 -3.86 -15.07 -3.95
C GLY A 57 -3.76 -14.82 -5.44
N GLU A 58 -3.95 -13.57 -5.78
CA GLU A 58 -3.74 -13.01 -7.10
C GLU A 58 -2.89 -11.74 -6.97
N ALA A 59 -1.83 -11.65 -7.76
CA ALA A 59 -1.01 -10.43 -7.87
C ALA A 59 -1.46 -9.58 -9.04
N MET A 60 -1.35 -8.27 -8.87
CA MET A 60 -1.56 -7.26 -9.90
C MET A 60 -0.39 -6.29 -9.90
N SER A 61 0.10 -5.95 -11.09
CA SER A 61 1.11 -4.93 -11.29
C SER A 61 0.82 -4.12 -12.56
N MET A 62 1.55 -3.03 -12.74
CA MET A 62 1.42 -2.19 -13.93
C MET A 62 2.78 -1.93 -14.54
N GLY A 63 2.79 -1.61 -15.84
CA GLY A 63 3.95 -1.12 -16.57
C GLY A 63 3.53 -0.07 -17.59
N GLU A 64 4.33 0.99 -17.72
CA GLU A 64 4.09 2.12 -18.61
C GLU A 64 5.40 2.88 -18.86
N ARG A 65 5.74 3.11 -20.12
CA ARG A 65 6.97 3.83 -20.52
C ARG A 65 6.69 4.83 -21.66
N THR A 66 5.61 5.57 -21.53
CA THR A 66 5.12 6.50 -22.59
C THR A 66 6.15 7.50 -23.09
N PRO A 67 6.99 8.17 -22.27
CA PRO A 67 7.98 9.11 -22.77
C PRO A 67 8.94 8.55 -23.82
N LEU A 68 9.25 7.25 -23.76
CA LEU A 68 10.09 6.58 -24.75
C LEU A 68 9.44 6.53 -26.14
N ALA A 69 8.11 6.51 -26.25
CA ALA A 69 7.38 6.38 -27.50
C ALA A 69 7.53 7.61 -28.40
N VAL A 70 7.93 8.75 -27.85
CA VAL A 70 8.30 9.93 -28.65
C VAL A 70 9.47 9.59 -29.56
N MET A 71 10.45 8.82 -29.06
CA MET A 71 11.68 8.45 -29.74
C MET A 71 11.56 7.11 -30.45
N ASN A 72 11.01 6.09 -29.78
CA ASN A 72 10.89 4.71 -30.25
C ASN A 72 9.66 4.04 -29.62
N ALA A 73 8.52 4.08 -30.32
CA ALA A 73 7.27 3.56 -29.82
C ALA A 73 7.27 2.01 -29.61
N PRO A 74 7.86 1.18 -30.51
CA PRO A 74 8.03 -0.25 -30.24
C PRO A 74 8.85 -0.56 -28.98
N ALA A 75 9.95 0.16 -28.73
CA ALA A 75 10.75 0.00 -27.51
C ALA A 75 9.93 0.39 -26.27
N ALA A 76 9.20 1.51 -26.30
CA ALA A 76 8.31 1.92 -25.22
C ALA A 76 7.27 0.84 -24.89
N ALA A 77 6.69 0.20 -25.91
CA ALA A 77 5.70 -0.84 -25.75
C ALA A 77 6.31 -2.14 -25.14
N ARG A 78 7.49 -2.56 -25.61
CA ARG A 78 8.20 -3.71 -25.01
C ARG A 78 8.59 -3.44 -23.56
N MET A 79 9.07 -2.22 -23.27
CA MET A 79 9.44 -1.81 -21.92
C MET A 79 8.24 -1.78 -20.99
N ALA A 80 7.06 -1.32 -21.43
CA ALA A 80 5.84 -1.32 -20.61
C ALA A 80 5.41 -2.76 -20.23
N VAL A 81 5.47 -3.71 -21.17
CA VAL A 81 5.23 -5.13 -20.86
C VAL A 81 6.26 -5.64 -19.88
N ALA A 82 7.53 -5.38 -20.11
CA ALA A 82 8.62 -5.90 -19.28
C ALA A 82 8.59 -5.32 -17.86
N GLU A 83 8.28 -4.04 -17.68
CA GLU A 83 8.13 -3.39 -16.38
C GLU A 83 6.96 -4.01 -15.59
N SER A 84 5.83 -4.29 -16.21
CA SER A 84 4.74 -5.00 -15.53
C SER A 84 5.18 -6.37 -15.01
N ILE A 85 6.10 -7.03 -15.71
CA ILE A 85 6.65 -8.33 -15.30
C ILE A 85 7.69 -8.16 -14.18
N THR A 86 8.63 -7.21 -14.28
CA THR A 86 9.57 -6.97 -13.18
C THR A 86 8.84 -6.61 -11.89
N ASN A 87 7.79 -5.82 -11.97
CA ASN A 87 6.94 -5.47 -10.82
C ASN A 87 6.24 -6.70 -10.22
N ILE A 88 5.59 -7.56 -11.03
CA ILE A 88 4.86 -8.72 -10.50
C ILE A 88 5.78 -9.80 -9.93
N LEU A 89 7.06 -9.82 -10.31
CA LEU A 89 8.06 -10.71 -9.73
C LEU A 89 8.31 -10.45 -8.23
N SER A 90 7.85 -9.36 -7.67
CA SER A 90 7.80 -9.14 -6.21
C SER A 90 6.88 -10.12 -5.50
N ALA A 91 5.82 -10.62 -6.15
CA ALA A 91 4.88 -11.61 -5.62
C ALA A 91 5.37 -13.05 -5.82
N ASP A 92 4.86 -13.99 -5.02
CA ASP A 92 5.21 -15.43 -5.09
C ASP A 92 4.41 -16.13 -6.21
N ILE A 93 4.70 -15.77 -7.47
CA ILE A 93 4.17 -16.44 -8.65
C ILE A 93 4.98 -17.71 -8.97
N ASP A 94 4.37 -18.67 -9.65
CA ASP A 94 5.01 -19.96 -9.95
C ASP A 94 5.79 -19.94 -11.27
N SER A 95 5.26 -19.25 -12.28
CA SER A 95 5.86 -19.10 -13.60
C SER A 95 5.46 -17.78 -14.25
N ILE A 96 6.33 -17.25 -15.12
CA ILE A 96 5.99 -16.11 -15.99
C ILE A 96 4.84 -16.45 -16.97
N GLU A 97 4.70 -17.71 -17.36
CA GLU A 97 3.66 -18.19 -18.29
C GLU A 97 2.24 -18.10 -17.70
N ASP A 98 2.14 -18.04 -16.36
CA ASP A 98 0.86 -17.85 -15.66
C ASP A 98 0.34 -16.42 -15.77
N ILE A 99 1.19 -15.47 -16.18
CA ILE A 99 0.83 -14.05 -16.29
C ILE A 99 -0.16 -13.86 -17.44
N LYS A 100 -1.24 -13.13 -17.16
CA LYS A 100 -2.18 -12.62 -18.16
C LYS A 100 -2.16 -11.10 -18.12
N LEU A 101 -2.16 -10.49 -19.30
CA LEU A 101 -2.06 -9.05 -19.45
C LEU A 101 -3.38 -8.44 -19.91
N SER A 102 -3.66 -7.24 -19.42
CA SER A 102 -4.64 -6.33 -20.02
C SER A 102 -3.88 -5.14 -20.62
N ALA A 103 -4.13 -4.82 -21.89
CA ALA A 103 -3.46 -3.73 -22.57
C ALA A 103 -4.43 -2.57 -22.83
N ASN A 104 -4.03 -1.36 -22.43
CA ASN A 104 -4.74 -0.14 -22.77
C ASN A 104 -3.87 0.67 -23.75
N TRP A 105 -4.26 0.66 -25.03
CA TRP A 105 -3.60 1.38 -26.11
C TRP A 105 -4.21 2.77 -26.26
N MET A 106 -3.38 3.78 -26.30
CA MET A 106 -3.80 5.16 -26.52
C MET A 106 -2.97 5.79 -27.64
N ALA A 107 -3.62 6.36 -28.64
CA ALA A 107 -2.96 6.98 -29.77
C ALA A 107 -3.81 8.14 -30.33
N ALA A 108 -3.14 9.11 -30.93
CA ALA A 108 -3.79 10.19 -31.66
C ALA A 108 -3.89 9.83 -33.17
N CYS A 109 -4.68 8.79 -33.47
CA CYS A 109 -4.80 8.29 -34.83
C CYS A 109 -5.23 9.38 -35.82
N GLY A 110 -4.73 9.31 -37.07
CA GLY A 110 -4.91 10.33 -38.11
C GLY A 110 -3.97 11.53 -37.98
N ASN A 111 -3.11 11.59 -36.93
CA ASN A 111 -2.03 12.57 -36.88
C ASN A 111 -0.74 11.99 -37.47
N PRO A 112 0.13 12.83 -38.05
CA PRO A 112 1.32 12.35 -38.76
C PRO A 112 2.21 11.46 -37.92
N GLY A 113 2.44 10.22 -38.35
CA GLY A 113 3.31 9.24 -37.72
C GLY A 113 2.67 8.41 -36.60
N GLU A 114 1.54 8.81 -36.00
CA GLU A 114 0.97 8.12 -34.85
C GLU A 114 0.35 6.77 -35.19
N ASP A 115 -0.27 6.63 -36.38
CA ASP A 115 -0.82 5.36 -36.87
C ASP A 115 0.29 4.31 -37.08
N ALA A 116 1.42 4.71 -37.68
CA ALA A 116 2.57 3.84 -37.89
C ALA A 116 3.19 3.41 -36.54
N LYS A 117 3.37 4.35 -35.64
CA LYS A 117 3.88 4.04 -34.26
C LYS A 117 2.99 3.06 -33.52
N LEU A 118 1.66 3.22 -33.61
CA LEU A 118 0.70 2.28 -33.02
C LEU A 118 0.83 0.89 -33.66
N PHE A 119 0.83 0.80 -34.98
CA PHE A 119 0.98 -0.47 -35.72
C PHE A 119 2.28 -1.20 -35.33
N ASP A 120 3.41 -0.50 -35.33
CA ASP A 120 4.72 -1.07 -35.01
C ASP A 120 4.79 -1.51 -33.57
N SER A 121 4.18 -0.77 -32.64
CA SER A 121 4.11 -1.12 -31.22
C SER A 121 3.26 -2.36 -30.97
N VAL A 122 2.07 -2.45 -31.60
CA VAL A 122 1.18 -3.62 -31.51
C VAL A 122 1.87 -4.86 -32.09
N LYS A 123 2.57 -4.72 -33.20
CA LYS A 123 3.35 -5.80 -33.83
C LYS A 123 4.46 -6.28 -32.85
N ALA A 124 5.26 -5.36 -32.33
CA ALA A 124 6.37 -5.66 -31.41
C ALA A 124 5.91 -6.41 -30.16
N VAL A 125 4.75 -6.05 -29.61
CA VAL A 125 4.20 -6.70 -28.40
C VAL A 125 3.44 -7.98 -28.77
N GLY A 126 2.47 -7.90 -29.68
CA GLY A 126 1.51 -8.97 -29.92
C GLY A 126 2.04 -10.11 -30.78
N MET A 127 2.91 -9.81 -31.76
CA MET A 127 3.44 -10.79 -32.68
C MET A 127 4.86 -11.27 -32.34
N GLU A 128 5.62 -10.50 -31.57
CA GLU A 128 7.03 -10.79 -31.29
C GLU A 128 7.23 -11.10 -29.79
N LEU A 129 7.02 -10.13 -28.88
CA LEU A 129 7.36 -10.25 -27.46
C LEU A 129 6.48 -11.24 -26.70
N CYS A 130 5.15 -11.10 -26.75
CA CYS A 130 4.26 -11.96 -25.98
C CYS A 130 4.38 -13.44 -26.36
N PRO A 131 4.47 -13.82 -27.69
CA PRO A 131 4.77 -15.19 -28.08
C PRO A 131 6.13 -15.68 -27.59
N ALA A 132 7.17 -14.84 -27.64
CA ALA A 132 8.50 -15.19 -27.15
C ALA A 132 8.53 -15.45 -25.64
N LEU A 133 7.76 -14.69 -24.86
CA LEU A 133 7.62 -14.86 -23.41
C LEU A 133 6.66 -16.00 -23.02
N GLY A 134 5.83 -16.51 -23.92
CA GLY A 134 4.78 -17.49 -23.62
C GLY A 134 3.57 -16.91 -22.87
N ILE A 135 3.34 -15.60 -22.96
CA ILE A 135 2.25 -14.89 -22.28
C ILE A 135 1.21 -14.36 -23.27
N SER A 136 0.06 -13.92 -22.77
CA SER A 136 -1.03 -13.45 -23.63
C SER A 136 -1.69 -12.17 -23.11
N ILE A 137 -2.30 -11.42 -24.04
CA ILE A 137 -3.15 -10.27 -23.77
C ILE A 137 -4.59 -10.64 -24.15
N PRO A 138 -5.35 -11.31 -23.26
CA PRO A 138 -6.70 -11.76 -23.56
C PRO A 138 -7.72 -10.63 -23.62
N VAL A 139 -7.41 -9.47 -23.02
CA VAL A 139 -8.33 -8.33 -22.89
C VAL A 139 -7.55 -7.01 -22.97
N GLY A 140 -8.24 -5.98 -23.42
CA GLY A 140 -7.69 -4.63 -23.49
C GLY A 140 -8.72 -3.66 -24.03
N LYS A 141 -8.31 -2.43 -24.25
CA LYS A 141 -9.11 -1.38 -24.87
C LYS A 141 -8.24 -0.38 -25.62
N ASP A 142 -8.84 0.38 -26.53
CA ASP A 142 -8.20 1.42 -27.30
C ASP A 142 -8.81 2.80 -27.01
N SER A 143 -7.99 3.84 -27.07
CA SER A 143 -8.38 5.24 -27.09
C SER A 143 -7.63 5.91 -28.24
N LEU A 144 -8.31 6.10 -29.37
CA LEU A 144 -7.64 6.48 -30.62
C LEU A 144 -7.75 7.97 -30.98
N SER A 145 -8.32 8.79 -30.08
CA SER A 145 -8.49 10.24 -30.29
C SER A 145 -7.73 11.06 -29.24
N MET A 146 -6.50 10.67 -28.95
CA MET A 146 -5.68 11.25 -27.87
C MET A 146 -5.08 12.60 -28.26
N ARG A 147 -5.96 13.58 -28.46
CA ARG A 147 -5.62 14.97 -28.77
C ARG A 147 -6.49 15.92 -27.95
N THR A 148 -5.88 16.89 -27.31
CA THR A 148 -6.59 18.00 -26.65
C THR A 148 -6.53 19.24 -27.55
N GLN A 149 -7.65 19.93 -27.70
CA GLN A 149 -7.76 21.19 -28.42
C GLN A 149 -8.45 22.22 -27.54
N TRP A 150 -7.98 23.47 -27.58
CA TRP A 150 -8.59 24.57 -26.83
C TRP A 150 -8.34 25.89 -27.57
N ASP A 151 -9.16 26.86 -27.27
CA ASP A 151 -8.94 28.26 -27.67
C ASP A 151 -8.15 28.95 -26.55
N ASP A 152 -7.01 29.53 -26.89
CA ASP A 152 -6.20 30.28 -25.92
C ASP A 152 -6.93 31.57 -25.56
N GLU A 153 -7.28 31.76 -24.29
CA GLU A 153 -8.04 32.90 -23.80
C GLU A 153 -7.34 34.25 -24.01
N LYS A 154 -5.99 34.26 -24.12
CA LYS A 154 -5.20 35.48 -24.27
C LYS A 154 -4.96 35.86 -25.72
N THR A 155 -4.77 34.86 -26.60
CA THR A 155 -4.40 35.08 -28.00
C THR A 155 -5.55 34.81 -28.97
N ALA A 156 -6.65 34.22 -28.51
CA ALA A 156 -7.75 33.71 -29.35
C ALA A 156 -7.30 32.71 -30.44
N GLU A 157 -6.12 32.12 -30.29
CA GLU A 157 -5.60 31.10 -31.20
C GLU A 157 -6.08 29.72 -30.80
N LYS A 158 -6.40 28.89 -31.81
CA LYS A 158 -6.67 27.47 -31.59
C LYS A 158 -5.37 26.74 -31.33
N LYS A 159 -5.23 26.19 -30.15
CA LYS A 159 -4.11 25.37 -29.75
C LYS A 159 -4.49 23.89 -29.68
N SER A 160 -3.53 23.02 -29.93
CA SER A 160 -3.72 21.57 -29.77
C SER A 160 -2.43 20.91 -29.29
N VAL A 161 -2.60 19.86 -28.54
CA VAL A 161 -1.54 18.94 -28.11
C VAL A 161 -1.95 17.52 -28.50
N THR A 162 -1.03 16.81 -29.12
CA THR A 162 -1.18 15.40 -29.51
C THR A 162 -0.37 14.55 -28.55
N SER A 163 -1.04 13.59 -27.88
CA SER A 163 -0.35 12.63 -27.01
C SER A 163 0.47 11.64 -27.84
N PRO A 164 1.68 11.27 -27.42
CA PRO A 164 2.40 10.16 -28.04
C PRO A 164 1.64 8.84 -27.85
N VAL A 165 1.95 7.83 -28.66
CA VAL A 165 1.45 6.46 -28.45
C VAL A 165 1.80 6.03 -27.03
N SER A 166 0.80 5.56 -26.30
CA SER A 166 0.95 5.10 -24.91
C SER A 166 0.41 3.69 -24.79
N LEU A 167 1.15 2.83 -24.11
CA LEU A 167 0.70 1.51 -23.71
C LEU A 167 0.75 1.39 -22.20
N ILE A 168 -0.41 1.17 -21.58
CA ILE A 168 -0.51 0.82 -20.17
C ILE A 168 -0.83 -0.66 -20.09
N ILE A 169 0.05 -1.40 -19.45
CA ILE A 169 -0.12 -2.84 -19.18
C ILE A 169 -0.52 -3.02 -17.72
N SER A 170 -1.56 -3.82 -17.51
CA SER A 170 -1.87 -4.40 -16.20
C SER A 170 -1.58 -5.90 -16.29
N ALA A 171 -0.72 -6.41 -15.43
CA ALA A 171 -0.37 -7.82 -15.34
C ALA A 171 -1.09 -8.47 -14.15
N PHE A 172 -1.56 -9.69 -14.33
CA PHE A 172 -2.24 -10.50 -13.33
C PHE A 172 -1.62 -11.88 -13.29
N ALA A 173 -1.39 -12.43 -12.10
CA ALA A 173 -0.91 -13.80 -11.94
C ALA A 173 -1.41 -14.43 -10.64
N PRO A 174 -1.68 -15.76 -10.62
CA PRO A 174 -1.92 -16.49 -9.39
C PRO A 174 -0.70 -16.42 -8.46
N VAL A 175 -0.96 -16.25 -7.16
CA VAL A 175 0.06 -16.25 -6.10
C VAL A 175 -0.05 -17.53 -5.29
N VAL A 176 1.07 -18.21 -5.08
CA VAL A 176 1.12 -19.48 -4.33
C VAL A 176 0.97 -19.22 -2.83
N ASP A 177 1.71 -18.25 -2.30
CA ASP A 177 1.63 -17.83 -0.89
C ASP A 177 1.85 -16.31 -0.77
N ALA A 178 0.76 -15.59 -0.48
CA ALA A 178 0.78 -14.12 -0.38
C ALA A 178 1.77 -13.59 0.68
N ARG A 179 2.09 -14.40 1.72
CA ARG A 179 3.04 -14.04 2.79
C ARG A 179 4.49 -13.94 2.28
N LYS A 180 4.80 -14.56 1.14
CA LYS A 180 6.13 -14.55 0.52
C LYS A 180 6.33 -13.40 -0.47
N THR A 181 5.39 -12.48 -0.56
CA THR A 181 5.57 -11.26 -1.34
C THR A 181 6.73 -10.47 -0.75
N THR A 182 7.76 -10.22 -1.57
CA THR A 182 8.89 -9.38 -1.22
C THR A 182 8.57 -7.91 -1.50
N THR A 183 9.19 -7.02 -0.76
CA THR A 183 8.96 -5.56 -0.88
C THR A 183 10.30 -4.83 -0.88
N PRO A 184 10.33 -3.54 -1.20
CA PRO A 184 11.53 -2.70 -1.06
C PRO A 184 12.06 -2.52 0.37
N LEU A 185 11.41 -3.07 1.39
CA LEU A 185 11.79 -2.91 2.81
C LEU A 185 13.15 -3.55 3.11
N LEU A 186 14.19 -2.73 3.27
CA LEU A 186 15.51 -3.19 3.64
C LEU A 186 15.52 -3.81 5.04
N GLN A 187 16.01 -5.03 5.15
CA GLN A 187 16.20 -5.72 6.42
C GLN A 187 17.59 -5.40 6.97
N THR A 188 17.64 -4.80 8.16
CA THR A 188 18.89 -4.39 8.82
C THR A 188 19.15 -5.14 10.11
N LYS A 189 18.14 -5.82 10.64
CA LYS A 189 18.20 -6.59 11.89
C LYS A 189 17.51 -7.95 11.69
N ASP A 190 18.02 -8.95 12.39
CA ASP A 190 17.35 -10.24 12.53
C ASP A 190 16.21 -10.18 13.57
N GLU A 191 15.59 -11.33 13.83
CA GLU A 191 14.48 -11.47 14.79
C GLU A 191 14.93 -11.27 16.26
N GLN A 192 16.20 -11.42 16.53
CA GLN A 192 16.83 -11.18 17.82
C GLN A 192 17.32 -9.74 17.98
N GLY A 193 17.10 -8.88 16.96
CA GLY A 193 17.54 -7.48 16.93
C GLY A 193 19.01 -7.28 16.61
N GLN A 194 19.74 -8.33 16.20
CA GLN A 194 21.15 -8.24 15.83
C GLN A 194 21.27 -7.68 14.40
N THR A 195 22.31 -6.89 14.17
CA THR A 195 22.57 -6.30 12.85
C THR A 195 22.87 -7.38 11.82
N LEU A 196 22.15 -7.35 10.70
CA LEU A 196 22.38 -8.19 9.54
C LEU A 196 23.48 -7.61 8.65
N ASP A 197 24.45 -8.43 8.26
CA ASP A 197 25.41 -8.08 7.19
C ASP A 197 24.77 -8.44 5.85
N THR A 198 24.34 -7.41 5.12
CA THR A 198 23.58 -7.56 3.87
C THR A 198 24.17 -6.72 2.76
N GLU A 199 23.84 -7.09 1.54
CA GLU A 199 24.25 -6.42 0.30
C GLU A 199 23.06 -6.23 -0.62
N ILE A 200 23.12 -5.18 -1.43
CA ILE A 200 22.16 -4.91 -2.49
C ILE A 200 22.85 -5.23 -3.82
N VAL A 201 22.23 -6.13 -4.58
CA VAL A 201 22.69 -6.55 -5.91
C VAL A 201 21.76 -5.91 -6.94
N LEU A 202 22.33 -5.24 -7.93
CA LEU A 202 21.66 -4.82 -9.16
C LEU A 202 21.76 -5.94 -10.18
N ILE A 203 20.64 -6.36 -10.75
CA ILE A 203 20.56 -7.20 -11.94
C ILE A 203 20.16 -6.29 -13.10
N ASP A 204 21.11 -6.02 -14.01
CA ASP A 204 20.99 -5.01 -15.08
C ASP A 204 20.71 -5.68 -16.43
N LEU A 205 19.44 -5.78 -16.84
CA LEU A 205 19.05 -6.35 -18.15
C LEU A 205 19.42 -5.44 -19.33
N GLY A 206 19.86 -4.21 -19.08
CA GLY A 206 20.44 -3.33 -20.10
C GLY A 206 21.88 -3.70 -20.49
N HIS A 207 22.51 -4.68 -19.80
CA HIS A 207 23.88 -5.13 -20.04
C HIS A 207 24.89 -3.99 -20.13
N SER A 208 24.75 -2.99 -19.24
CA SER A 208 25.60 -1.80 -19.18
C SER A 208 25.48 -0.86 -20.39
N LYS A 209 24.43 -0.97 -21.21
CA LYS A 209 24.19 -0.03 -22.32
C LYS A 209 23.89 1.39 -21.80
N SER A 210 23.23 1.49 -20.66
CA SER A 210 22.97 2.76 -19.95
C SER A 210 22.36 3.84 -20.88
N ARG A 211 21.35 3.46 -21.67
CA ARG A 211 20.66 4.31 -22.63
C ARG A 211 19.80 5.35 -21.89
N MET A 212 19.86 6.61 -22.32
CA MET A 212 19.28 7.73 -21.58
C MET A 212 18.09 8.41 -22.28
N ALA A 213 17.81 8.09 -23.54
CA ALA A 213 16.75 8.79 -24.26
C ALA A 213 15.38 8.55 -23.62
N GLY A 214 14.63 9.62 -23.39
CA GLY A 214 13.34 9.60 -22.76
C GLY A 214 13.34 9.40 -21.25
N SER A 215 14.51 9.19 -20.61
CA SER A 215 14.61 9.06 -19.16
C SER A 215 14.15 10.33 -18.43
N ILE A 216 13.76 10.19 -17.17
CA ILE A 216 13.37 11.35 -16.34
C ILE A 216 14.52 12.35 -16.22
N LEU A 217 15.77 11.88 -16.12
CA LEU A 217 16.90 12.81 -16.13
C LEU A 217 16.94 13.62 -17.43
N SER A 218 16.77 12.98 -18.58
CA SER A 218 16.72 13.63 -19.89
C SER A 218 15.62 14.70 -19.95
N GLN A 219 14.45 14.39 -19.42
CA GLN A 219 13.31 15.30 -19.40
C GLN A 219 13.59 16.54 -18.52
N VAL A 220 14.11 16.34 -17.29
CA VAL A 220 14.35 17.47 -16.36
C VAL A 220 15.51 18.37 -16.75
N ILE A 221 16.39 17.93 -17.65
CA ILE A 221 17.47 18.75 -18.22
C ILE A 221 17.18 19.22 -19.66
N ASP A 222 15.96 18.96 -20.15
CA ASP A 222 15.50 19.32 -21.50
C ASP A 222 16.41 18.78 -22.63
N GLN A 223 16.75 17.48 -22.54
CA GLN A 223 17.58 16.79 -23.53
C GLN A 223 16.94 15.46 -23.91
N ALA A 224 16.66 15.22 -25.20
CA ALA A 224 16.00 14.00 -25.65
C ALA A 224 16.82 12.72 -25.41
N GLY A 225 18.14 12.81 -25.44
CA GLY A 225 19.05 11.65 -25.45
C GLY A 225 19.19 11.05 -26.87
N GLN A 226 20.09 10.07 -27.03
CA GLN A 226 20.42 9.49 -28.33
C GLN A 226 19.78 8.10 -28.57
N SER A 227 19.67 7.28 -27.51
CA SER A 227 19.17 5.91 -27.59
C SER A 227 18.23 5.60 -26.43
N THR A 228 17.12 4.93 -26.76
CA THR A 228 16.11 4.51 -25.77
C THR A 228 16.50 3.19 -25.11
N PRO A 229 16.22 3.02 -23.79
CA PRO A 229 16.12 1.70 -23.21
C PRO A 229 15.17 0.80 -24.00
N ASP A 230 15.46 -0.50 -23.99
CA ASP A 230 14.64 -1.52 -24.67
C ASP A 230 14.89 -2.90 -24.05
N LEU A 231 13.92 -3.79 -24.12
CA LEU A 231 14.14 -5.21 -23.89
C LEU A 231 14.72 -5.82 -25.18
N ASP A 232 16.04 -5.92 -25.25
CA ASP A 232 16.74 -6.38 -26.46
C ASP A 232 16.61 -7.89 -26.69
N ASP A 233 16.56 -8.69 -25.58
CA ASP A 233 16.35 -10.13 -25.64
C ASP A 233 15.26 -10.56 -24.62
N PRO A 234 14.13 -11.11 -25.06
CA PRO A 234 13.09 -11.63 -24.17
C PRO A 234 13.59 -12.74 -23.23
N GLU A 235 14.65 -13.48 -23.57
CA GLU A 235 15.21 -14.52 -22.68
C GLU A 235 15.83 -13.93 -21.41
N ASP A 236 16.36 -12.71 -21.43
CA ASP A 236 16.86 -12.04 -20.24
C ASP A 236 15.75 -11.87 -19.17
N LEU A 237 14.55 -11.50 -19.61
CA LEU A 237 13.40 -11.32 -18.69
C LEU A 237 12.91 -12.67 -18.14
N LYS A 238 12.88 -13.73 -18.96
CA LYS A 238 12.58 -15.10 -18.49
C LYS A 238 13.63 -15.59 -17.50
N ASN A 239 14.88 -15.31 -17.77
CA ASN A 239 16.00 -15.69 -16.90
C ASN A 239 15.94 -14.96 -15.56
N LEU A 240 15.62 -13.65 -15.58
CA LEU A 240 15.35 -12.89 -14.35
C LEU A 240 14.22 -13.53 -13.54
N ALA A 241 13.09 -13.82 -14.18
CA ALA A 241 11.95 -14.45 -13.50
C ALA A 241 12.34 -15.78 -12.84
N LYS A 242 13.01 -16.66 -13.57
CA LYS A 242 13.48 -17.96 -13.04
C LYS A 242 14.44 -17.77 -11.86
N ALA A 243 15.38 -16.83 -11.96
CA ALA A 243 16.34 -16.55 -10.90
C ALA A 243 15.66 -16.02 -9.63
N ILE A 244 14.75 -15.04 -9.77
CA ILE A 244 14.00 -14.46 -8.64
C ILE A 244 13.11 -15.50 -7.96
N ILE A 245 12.37 -16.30 -8.73
CA ILE A 245 11.52 -17.39 -8.22
C ILE A 245 12.39 -18.43 -7.48
N SER A 246 13.53 -18.81 -8.03
CA SER A 246 14.46 -19.76 -7.40
C SER A 246 15.02 -19.21 -6.09
N MET A 247 15.48 -17.96 -6.06
CA MET A 247 15.99 -17.31 -4.85
C MET A 247 14.92 -17.17 -3.77
N ARG A 248 13.67 -16.80 -4.14
CA ARG A 248 12.55 -16.71 -3.20
C ARG A 248 12.23 -18.07 -2.58
N ARG A 249 12.13 -19.14 -3.38
CA ARG A 249 11.87 -20.50 -2.89
C ARG A 249 12.93 -20.99 -1.90
N GLN A 250 14.17 -20.53 -2.05
CA GLN A 250 15.29 -20.86 -1.15
C GLN A 250 15.38 -19.89 0.05
N GLY A 251 14.52 -18.87 0.16
CA GLY A 251 14.54 -17.90 1.26
C GLY A 251 15.76 -16.96 1.24
N LEU A 252 16.35 -16.72 0.06
CA LEU A 252 17.56 -15.90 -0.09
C LEU A 252 17.27 -14.41 -0.23
N LEU A 253 16.05 -14.05 -0.66
CA LEU A 253 15.63 -12.65 -0.87
C LEU A 253 15.16 -12.03 0.45
N LEU A 254 15.79 -10.95 0.85
CA LEU A 254 15.37 -10.12 1.99
C LEU A 254 14.50 -8.94 1.56
N ALA A 255 14.82 -8.31 0.43
CA ALA A 255 14.02 -7.27 -0.21
C ALA A 255 14.16 -7.35 -1.73
N TYR A 256 13.18 -6.78 -2.42
CA TYR A 256 13.13 -6.70 -3.87
C TYR A 256 12.53 -5.35 -4.28
N HIS A 257 13.08 -4.72 -5.31
CA HIS A 257 12.51 -3.55 -5.98
C HIS A 257 12.88 -3.56 -7.45
N ASP A 258 11.96 -3.20 -8.34
CA ASP A 258 12.30 -3.05 -9.75
C ASP A 258 13.15 -1.78 -9.98
N ARG A 259 13.88 -1.73 -11.09
CA ARG A 259 14.50 -0.50 -11.56
C ARG A 259 13.68 0.05 -12.71
N SER A 260 13.02 1.18 -12.47
CA SER A 260 12.18 1.85 -13.46
C SER A 260 12.49 3.36 -13.52
N ASP A 261 11.48 4.21 -13.46
CA ASP A 261 11.60 5.66 -13.56
C ASP A 261 12.55 6.26 -12.52
N GLY A 262 13.47 7.11 -12.98
CA GLY A 262 14.53 7.69 -12.16
C GLY A 262 15.75 6.77 -11.93
N GLY A 263 15.71 5.54 -12.46
CA GLY A 263 16.81 4.60 -12.52
C GLY A 263 17.28 4.07 -11.16
N LEU A 264 18.53 3.62 -11.11
CA LEU A 264 19.15 3.06 -9.91
C LEU A 264 19.07 4.01 -8.70
N PHE A 265 19.25 5.32 -8.92
CA PHE A 265 19.22 6.31 -7.84
C PHE A 265 17.85 6.36 -7.15
N ALA A 266 16.77 6.44 -7.92
CA ALA A 266 15.41 6.44 -7.37
C ALA A 266 15.13 5.13 -6.62
N ALA A 267 15.32 3.98 -7.25
CA ALA A 267 15.03 2.68 -6.66
C ALA A 267 15.81 2.45 -5.35
N ALA A 268 17.11 2.74 -5.30
CA ALA A 268 17.91 2.55 -4.09
C ALA A 268 17.52 3.53 -2.95
N THR A 269 17.14 4.77 -3.29
CA THR A 269 16.67 5.73 -2.28
C THR A 269 15.29 5.38 -1.74
N GLU A 270 14.38 4.88 -2.57
CA GLU A 270 13.06 4.39 -2.17
C GLU A 270 13.17 3.21 -1.20
N MET A 271 14.09 2.26 -1.46
CA MET A 271 14.42 1.21 -0.49
C MET A 271 14.92 1.77 0.84
N ALA A 272 15.75 2.81 0.82
CA ALA A 272 16.21 3.48 2.05
C ALA A 272 15.07 4.20 2.79
N PHE A 273 14.09 4.77 2.07
CA PHE A 273 12.93 5.43 2.68
C PHE A 273 12.08 4.46 3.49
N THR A 274 11.85 3.23 2.99
CA THR A 274 11.00 2.24 3.65
C THR A 274 11.51 1.80 5.02
N SER A 275 12.83 1.86 5.24
CA SER A 275 13.51 1.30 6.41
C SER A 275 14.10 2.38 7.31
N HIS A 276 13.94 3.65 6.93
CA HIS A 276 14.54 4.81 7.62
C HIS A 276 16.05 4.66 7.90
N VAL A 277 16.75 3.94 7.02
CA VAL A 277 18.23 3.79 7.06
C VAL A 277 18.88 4.58 5.93
N GLY A 278 20.18 4.74 5.99
CA GLY A 278 20.94 5.22 4.84
C GLY A 278 21.33 4.06 3.91
N VAL A 279 21.82 4.41 2.73
CA VAL A 279 22.36 3.47 1.76
C VAL A 279 23.66 4.00 1.19
N SER A 280 24.71 3.17 1.17
CA SER A 280 25.99 3.50 0.56
C SER A 280 26.12 2.76 -0.78
N ILE A 281 26.08 3.49 -1.87
CA ILE A 281 26.10 2.98 -3.25
C ILE A 281 27.51 3.18 -3.81
N ASN A 282 28.12 2.14 -4.36
CA ASN A 282 29.38 2.21 -5.11
C ASN A 282 29.10 1.95 -6.59
N VAL A 283 29.46 2.91 -7.43
CA VAL A 283 29.19 2.83 -8.88
C VAL A 283 30.43 2.40 -9.69
N ASP A 284 31.55 2.06 -9.06
CA ASP A 284 32.81 1.77 -9.77
C ASP A 284 32.64 0.69 -10.84
N MET A 285 31.91 -0.37 -10.53
CA MET A 285 31.65 -1.47 -11.47
C MET A 285 30.69 -1.10 -12.62
N LEU A 286 29.90 -0.04 -12.47
CA LEU A 286 28.93 0.42 -13.45
C LEU A 286 29.51 1.49 -14.38
N VAL A 287 30.64 2.12 -14.01
CA VAL A 287 31.29 3.20 -14.77
C VAL A 287 32.57 2.73 -15.48
N LEU A 288 32.67 1.40 -15.70
CA LEU A 288 33.75 0.84 -16.51
C LEU A 288 33.52 1.19 -17.97
N ASP A 289 34.51 1.84 -18.56
CA ASP A 289 34.53 2.14 -19.99
C ASP A 289 34.93 0.86 -20.76
N LYS A 290 33.96 0.23 -21.39
CA LYS A 290 34.16 -0.98 -22.20
C LYS A 290 34.60 -0.66 -23.64
N ASP A 291 34.29 0.54 -24.10
CA ASP A 291 34.63 1.01 -25.44
C ASP A 291 35.97 1.75 -25.35
N HIS A 292 37.07 0.98 -25.28
CA HIS A 292 38.43 1.49 -25.35
C HIS A 292 38.77 2.05 -26.75
N GLU A 293 38.04 3.05 -27.20
CA GLU A 293 38.63 3.96 -28.14
C GLU A 293 39.67 4.79 -27.36
N SER A 294 40.92 4.51 -27.56
CA SER A 294 42.02 5.29 -27.03
C SER A 294 41.81 6.72 -27.45
N ASP A 295 41.43 7.56 -26.46
CA ASP A 295 41.25 8.95 -26.69
C ASP A 295 42.65 9.56 -26.92
N PHE A 296 43.01 9.78 -28.19
CA PHE A 296 44.19 10.52 -28.61
C PHE A 296 44.02 12.01 -28.45
N GLY A 297 43.16 12.44 -27.48
CA GLY A 297 42.83 13.82 -27.20
C GLY A 297 44.04 14.68 -26.84
N ASP A 298 43.87 15.99 -26.97
CA ASP A 298 44.85 17.00 -26.67
C ASP A 298 45.43 16.84 -25.24
N ALA A 299 46.74 16.55 -25.15
CA ALA A 299 47.44 16.32 -23.90
C ALA A 299 47.29 17.46 -22.87
N LYS A 300 46.92 18.66 -23.27
CA LYS A 300 46.69 19.81 -22.37
C LYS A 300 45.39 19.70 -21.57
N ASN A 301 44.37 19.02 -22.09
CA ASN A 301 43.05 18.91 -21.50
C ASN A 301 42.70 17.50 -21.04
N TRP A 302 43.62 16.55 -21.09
CA TRP A 302 43.42 15.16 -20.81
C TRP A 302 42.72 14.90 -19.46
N ALA A 303 43.17 15.52 -18.37
CA ALA A 303 42.58 15.35 -17.04
C ALA A 303 41.13 15.81 -16.98
N GLN A 304 40.78 16.88 -17.67
CA GLN A 304 39.42 17.44 -17.73
C GLN A 304 38.51 16.57 -18.60
N GLN A 305 39.02 16.04 -19.72
CA GLN A 305 38.29 15.16 -20.62
C GLN A 305 37.97 13.83 -19.92
N VAL A 306 38.95 13.20 -19.27
CA VAL A 306 38.75 11.95 -18.50
C VAL A 306 37.75 12.17 -17.35
N SER A 307 37.84 13.27 -16.61
CA SER A 307 36.92 13.63 -15.55
C SER A 307 35.52 13.85 -16.08
N GLY A 308 35.37 14.56 -17.21
CA GLY A 308 34.08 14.81 -17.86
C GLY A 308 33.41 13.52 -18.31
N ARG A 309 34.13 12.62 -18.95
CA ARG A 309 33.66 11.30 -19.41
C ARG A 309 33.19 10.44 -18.23
N ARG A 310 33.98 10.35 -17.15
CA ARG A 310 33.60 9.59 -15.95
C ARG A 310 32.37 10.20 -15.24
N ASN A 311 32.16 11.48 -15.29
CA ASN A 311 30.96 12.11 -14.77
C ASN A 311 29.74 11.74 -15.61
N ASP A 312 29.85 11.73 -16.94
CA ASP A 312 28.78 11.29 -17.84
C ASP A 312 28.41 9.83 -17.58
N LEU A 313 29.41 8.92 -17.52
CA LEU A 313 29.19 7.51 -17.21
C LEU A 313 28.52 7.33 -15.83
N THR A 314 28.87 8.17 -14.86
CA THR A 314 28.24 8.13 -13.52
C THR A 314 26.76 8.55 -13.58
N LEU A 315 26.44 9.60 -14.30
CA LEU A 315 25.05 10.03 -14.48
C LEU A 315 24.24 8.96 -15.21
N ARG A 316 24.82 8.36 -16.25
CA ARG A 316 24.18 7.24 -16.96
C ARG A 316 23.96 6.05 -16.04
N ALA A 317 24.95 5.63 -15.25
CA ALA A 317 24.83 4.51 -14.33
C ALA A 317 23.73 4.72 -13.27
N LEU A 318 23.57 5.95 -12.78
CA LEU A 318 22.59 6.29 -11.73
C LEU A 318 21.17 6.49 -12.25
N PHE A 319 21.02 7.06 -13.46
CA PHE A 319 19.74 7.56 -13.95
C PHE A 319 19.26 6.92 -15.26
N ASN A 320 19.97 5.90 -15.79
CA ASN A 320 19.39 5.13 -16.87
C ASN A 320 18.20 4.31 -16.33
N GLU A 321 17.21 4.16 -17.19
CA GLU A 321 15.97 3.45 -16.91
C GLU A 321 15.88 2.15 -17.70
N GLU A 322 17.03 1.48 -17.88
CA GLU A 322 17.09 0.11 -18.38
C GLU A 322 16.33 -0.82 -17.45
N LEU A 323 15.78 -1.89 -17.99
CA LEU A 323 15.14 -2.94 -17.17
C LEU A 323 16.12 -3.55 -16.18
N GLY A 324 15.63 -3.93 -15.02
CA GLY A 324 16.42 -4.58 -13.99
C GLY A 324 15.72 -4.62 -12.64
N ALA A 325 16.41 -5.16 -11.66
CA ALA A 325 15.91 -5.22 -10.30
C ALA A 325 17.04 -5.04 -9.28
N LEU A 326 16.68 -4.51 -8.12
CA LEU A 326 17.52 -4.47 -6.93
C LEU A 326 17.03 -5.54 -5.97
N ILE A 327 17.94 -6.40 -5.52
CA ILE A 327 17.65 -7.41 -4.50
C ILE A 327 18.55 -7.22 -3.30
N GLN A 328 18.01 -7.34 -2.10
CA GLN A 328 18.80 -7.42 -0.89
C GLN A 328 18.99 -8.89 -0.49
N VAL A 329 20.23 -9.26 -0.20
CA VAL A 329 20.60 -10.62 0.20
C VAL A 329 21.56 -10.56 1.39
N LYS A 330 21.61 -11.63 2.20
CA LYS A 330 22.67 -11.76 3.22
C LYS A 330 24.02 -11.97 2.53
N ARG A 331 25.06 -11.33 3.04
CA ARG A 331 26.41 -11.47 2.52
C ARG A 331 26.90 -12.91 2.54
N GLU A 332 26.53 -13.68 3.56
CA GLU A 332 26.86 -15.10 3.68
C GLU A 332 26.27 -15.97 2.54
N HIS A 333 25.20 -15.50 1.89
CA HIS A 333 24.54 -16.19 0.79
C HIS A 333 24.95 -15.67 -0.60
N ARG A 334 25.88 -14.70 -0.67
CA ARG A 334 26.32 -14.09 -1.94
C ARG A 334 26.68 -15.14 -2.99
N ASP A 335 27.56 -16.09 -2.64
CA ASP A 335 28.07 -17.08 -3.59
C ASP A 335 26.92 -17.94 -4.15
N THR A 336 25.97 -18.33 -3.31
CA THR A 336 24.78 -19.08 -3.74
C THR A 336 23.91 -18.26 -4.68
N VAL A 337 23.69 -16.98 -4.38
CA VAL A 337 22.92 -16.06 -5.22
C VAL A 337 23.60 -15.89 -6.59
N PHE A 338 24.91 -15.66 -6.61
CA PHE A 338 25.64 -15.49 -7.87
C PHE A 338 25.74 -16.78 -8.67
N GLU A 339 25.72 -17.96 -8.04
CA GLU A 339 25.63 -19.24 -8.76
C GLU A 339 24.25 -19.42 -9.41
N ILE A 340 23.14 -19.01 -8.75
CA ILE A 340 21.81 -18.99 -9.36
C ILE A 340 21.78 -18.02 -10.55
N LEU A 341 22.33 -16.82 -10.40
CA LEU A 341 22.40 -15.84 -11.48
C LEU A 341 23.20 -16.39 -12.68
N LYS A 342 24.29 -17.12 -12.42
CA LYS A 342 25.09 -17.77 -13.46
C LYS A 342 24.32 -18.89 -14.17
N GLN A 343 23.58 -19.72 -13.45
CA GLN A 343 22.73 -20.77 -14.02
C GLN A 343 21.66 -20.21 -14.97
N HIS A 344 21.24 -18.97 -14.74
CA HIS A 344 20.29 -18.26 -15.56
C HIS A 344 20.90 -17.18 -16.48
N ASN A 345 22.21 -17.28 -16.79
CA ASN A 345 22.94 -16.37 -17.70
C ASN A 345 22.95 -14.88 -17.29
N LEU A 346 22.69 -14.56 -16.02
CA LEU A 346 22.64 -13.19 -15.51
C LEU A 346 23.89 -12.75 -14.73
N TYR A 347 24.89 -13.61 -14.61
CA TYR A 347 26.11 -13.32 -13.83
C TYR A 347 26.85 -12.08 -14.32
N SER A 348 27.00 -11.91 -15.63
CA SER A 348 27.78 -10.82 -16.24
C SER A 348 27.11 -9.46 -16.13
N CYS A 349 25.79 -9.41 -15.89
CA CYS A 349 25.01 -8.20 -15.74
C CYS A 349 24.53 -7.98 -14.29
N SER A 350 25.09 -8.73 -13.32
CA SER A 350 24.72 -8.63 -11.91
C SER A 350 25.90 -8.13 -11.07
N HIS A 351 25.67 -7.09 -10.26
CA HIS A 351 26.73 -6.43 -9.51
C HIS A 351 26.29 -6.14 -8.08
N VAL A 352 27.14 -6.44 -7.10
CA VAL A 352 26.98 -5.90 -5.75
C VAL A 352 27.29 -4.41 -5.80
N ILE A 353 26.28 -3.58 -5.57
CA ILE A 353 26.39 -2.13 -5.78
C ILE A 353 26.20 -1.30 -4.51
N ALA A 354 25.55 -1.85 -3.48
CA ALA A 354 25.23 -1.05 -2.30
C ALA A 354 25.07 -1.91 -1.04
N LYS A 355 25.01 -1.22 0.09
CA LYS A 355 24.61 -1.80 1.38
C LYS A 355 23.89 -0.77 2.22
N PRO A 356 22.95 -1.18 3.10
CA PRO A 356 22.38 -0.30 4.11
C PRO A 356 23.48 0.23 5.04
N ASN A 357 23.31 1.46 5.52
CA ASN A 357 24.18 2.06 6.54
C ASN A 357 23.35 2.63 7.70
N THR A 358 23.99 2.80 8.85
CA THR A 358 23.37 3.31 10.08
C THR A 358 23.49 4.83 10.23
N THR A 359 24.16 5.51 9.28
CA THR A 359 24.38 6.96 9.35
C THR A 359 23.14 7.76 8.92
N GLY A 360 22.16 7.10 8.29
CA GLY A 360 20.99 7.75 7.71
C GLY A 360 21.31 8.59 6.47
N GLN A 361 22.51 8.40 5.88
CA GLN A 361 22.95 9.11 4.68
C GLN A 361 22.73 8.26 3.42
N VAL A 362 22.29 8.88 2.35
CA VAL A 362 22.39 8.32 1.00
C VAL A 362 23.73 8.79 0.42
N GLU A 363 24.63 7.85 0.28
CA GLU A 363 25.99 8.08 -0.16
C GLU A 363 26.23 7.45 -1.53
N ILE A 364 26.86 8.18 -2.44
CA ILE A 364 27.34 7.62 -3.71
C ILE A 364 28.86 7.71 -3.73
N TRP A 365 29.50 6.58 -3.94
CA TRP A 365 30.95 6.42 -3.99
C TRP A 365 31.42 6.09 -5.40
N ARG A 366 32.47 6.76 -5.83
CA ARG A 366 33.21 6.49 -7.05
C ARG A 366 34.70 6.79 -6.84
N ASP A 367 35.58 5.88 -7.26
CA ASP A 367 37.05 6.02 -7.13
C ASP A 367 37.48 6.33 -5.68
N ALA A 368 36.89 5.63 -4.72
CA ALA A 368 37.09 5.84 -3.27
C ALA A 368 36.76 7.26 -2.77
N LYS A 369 36.00 8.03 -3.54
CA LYS A 369 35.49 9.36 -3.14
C LYS A 369 33.99 9.36 -3.05
N LYS A 370 33.48 10.03 -2.02
CA LYS A 370 32.05 10.34 -1.92
C LYS A 370 31.72 11.48 -2.92
N ILE A 371 30.88 11.17 -3.91
CA ILE A 371 30.42 12.15 -4.90
C ILE A 371 29.03 12.69 -4.57
N LEU A 372 28.27 11.99 -3.70
CA LEU A 372 27.04 12.46 -3.08
C LEU A 372 27.03 12.02 -1.62
N ASP A 373 26.55 12.87 -0.73
CA ASP A 373 26.36 12.58 0.70
C ASP A 373 25.21 13.47 1.20
N VAL A 374 23.98 12.87 1.26
CA VAL A 374 22.76 13.62 1.58
C VAL A 374 21.94 12.81 2.59
N PRO A 375 21.41 13.46 3.65
CA PRO A 375 20.51 12.77 4.58
C PRO A 375 19.28 12.18 3.86
N ARG A 376 18.93 10.93 4.18
CA ARG A 376 17.76 10.23 3.62
C ARG A 376 16.47 11.06 3.70
N HIS A 377 16.18 11.67 4.86
CA HIS A 377 14.95 12.44 5.07
C HIS A 377 14.86 13.65 4.14
N VAL A 378 15.98 14.30 3.80
CA VAL A 378 16.01 15.41 2.83
C VAL A 378 15.58 14.93 1.44
N LEU A 379 16.09 13.77 0.99
CA LEU A 379 15.69 13.18 -0.29
C LEU A 379 14.22 12.71 -0.26
N GLN A 380 13.77 12.14 0.85
CA GLN A 380 12.38 11.72 1.01
C GLN A 380 11.41 12.91 0.96
N LYS A 381 11.75 14.04 1.56
CA LYS A 381 10.94 15.28 1.45
C LYS A 381 10.89 15.80 0.02
N LEU A 382 11.97 15.73 -0.72
CA LEU A 382 11.97 16.09 -2.15
C LEU A 382 11.06 15.14 -2.94
N TRP A 383 11.18 13.84 -2.71
CA TRP A 383 10.38 12.80 -3.36
C TRP A 383 8.88 12.94 -3.09
N GLN A 384 8.48 13.30 -1.88
CA GLN A 384 7.06 13.48 -1.54
C GLN A 384 6.51 14.89 -1.80
N SER A 385 7.35 15.85 -2.22
CA SER A 385 6.97 17.25 -2.35
C SER A 385 5.79 17.48 -3.30
N THR A 386 5.72 16.75 -4.40
CA THR A 386 4.59 16.85 -5.36
C THR A 386 3.28 16.42 -4.71
N SER A 387 3.24 15.28 -4.03
CA SER A 387 2.07 14.82 -3.26
C SER A 387 1.67 15.83 -2.18
N TRP A 388 2.63 16.36 -1.45
CA TRP A 388 2.39 17.37 -0.43
C TRP A 388 1.74 18.63 -1.00
N GLN A 389 2.26 19.18 -2.10
CA GLN A 389 1.68 20.37 -2.73
C GLN A 389 0.25 20.13 -3.24
N ILE A 390 0.00 18.97 -3.85
CA ILE A 390 -1.35 18.62 -4.32
C ILE A 390 -2.30 18.46 -3.13
N ALA A 391 -1.88 17.79 -2.06
CA ALA A 391 -2.67 17.64 -0.84
C ALA A 391 -3.00 18.99 -0.21
N ARG A 392 -2.03 19.93 -0.13
CA ARG A 392 -2.28 21.31 0.37
C ARG A 392 -3.32 22.08 -0.44
N LEU A 393 -3.42 21.83 -1.75
CA LEU A 393 -4.39 22.49 -2.63
C LEU A 393 -5.78 21.86 -2.55
N ARG A 394 -5.88 20.58 -2.26
CA ARG A 394 -7.12 19.80 -2.28
C ARG A 394 -7.73 19.62 -0.89
N ASP A 395 -6.89 19.35 0.11
CA ASP A 395 -7.28 18.94 1.45
C ASP A 395 -7.06 20.07 2.47
N ASN A 396 -7.19 19.79 3.77
CA ASN A 396 -6.81 20.74 4.80
C ASN A 396 -5.28 20.98 4.80
N PRO A 397 -4.81 22.21 4.55
CA PRO A 397 -3.38 22.50 4.45
C PRO A 397 -2.58 22.16 5.73
N ASP A 398 -3.15 22.37 6.92
CA ASP A 398 -2.46 22.06 8.19
C ASP A 398 -2.20 20.56 8.34
N CYS A 399 -3.13 19.72 7.86
CA CYS A 399 -2.95 18.27 7.83
C CYS A 399 -1.86 17.88 6.83
N ALA A 400 -1.88 18.42 5.62
CA ALA A 400 -0.85 18.16 4.62
C ALA A 400 0.54 18.57 5.10
N ASP A 401 0.66 19.74 5.75
CA ASP A 401 1.92 20.22 6.32
C ASP A 401 2.39 19.34 7.50
N SER A 402 1.47 18.88 8.35
CA SER A 402 1.77 17.95 9.43
C SER A 402 2.38 16.64 8.91
N GLU A 403 1.77 16.00 7.90
CA GLU A 403 2.29 14.79 7.27
C GLU A 403 3.69 15.00 6.67
N ASN A 404 3.88 16.09 5.93
CA ASN A 404 5.18 16.40 5.33
C ASN A 404 6.29 16.63 6.38
N ASN A 405 5.94 17.21 7.53
CA ASN A 405 6.90 17.50 8.60
C ASN A 405 7.28 16.28 9.44
N LEU A 406 6.45 15.22 9.45
CA LEU A 406 6.81 13.98 10.16
C LEU A 406 8.08 13.32 9.62
N VAL A 407 8.41 13.52 8.35
CA VAL A 407 9.65 12.98 7.74
C VAL A 407 10.92 13.53 8.39
N ASP A 408 10.85 14.71 8.99
CA ASP A 408 11.96 15.34 9.72
C ASP A 408 12.15 14.78 11.15
N ASN A 409 11.17 13.99 11.64
CA ASN A 409 11.29 13.34 12.94
C ASN A 409 12.20 12.10 12.85
N LEU A 410 13.51 12.33 12.98
CA LEU A 410 14.51 11.25 12.93
C LEU A 410 14.43 10.26 14.11
N ALA A 411 13.71 10.60 15.17
CA ALA A 411 13.48 9.74 16.33
C ALA A 411 12.27 8.82 16.14
N ASP A 412 11.51 8.99 15.05
CA ASP A 412 10.36 8.12 14.75
C ASP A 412 10.82 6.70 14.42
N ALA A 413 10.47 5.76 15.28
CA ALA A 413 10.80 4.34 15.14
C ALA A 413 9.83 3.57 14.22
N GLY A 414 8.83 4.26 13.61
CA GLY A 414 7.73 3.62 12.91
C GLY A 414 6.76 2.91 13.86
N MET A 415 5.81 2.21 13.32
CA MET A 415 4.82 1.46 14.13
C MET A 415 5.52 0.46 15.07
N GLN A 416 5.19 0.52 16.38
CA GLN A 416 5.76 -0.31 17.44
C GLN A 416 4.64 -1.05 18.18
N PRO A 417 4.07 -2.13 17.64
CA PRO A 417 3.01 -2.88 18.30
C PRO A 417 3.49 -3.51 19.61
N LYS A 418 2.60 -3.46 20.62
CA LYS A 418 2.83 -4.06 21.93
C LYS A 418 1.56 -4.77 22.39
N LEU A 419 1.66 -6.01 22.79
CA LEU A 419 0.53 -6.80 23.28
C LEU A 419 0.62 -6.96 24.80
N THR A 420 -0.54 -6.94 25.47
CA THR A 420 -0.71 -7.24 26.89
C THR A 420 -1.29 -8.64 27.12
N PHE A 421 -1.53 -9.39 26.05
CA PHE A 421 -2.08 -10.74 26.04
C PHE A 421 -1.33 -11.63 25.04
N ASP A 422 -1.48 -12.93 25.18
CA ASP A 422 -0.97 -13.91 24.22
C ASP A 422 -1.95 -14.00 23.01
N PRO A 423 -1.53 -13.61 21.81
CA PRO A 423 -2.41 -13.66 20.63
C PRO A 423 -2.75 -15.09 20.18
N SER A 424 -1.98 -16.09 20.61
CA SER A 424 -2.24 -17.51 20.34
C SER A 424 -3.35 -18.09 21.25
N ASP A 425 -3.68 -17.42 22.35
CA ASP A 425 -4.73 -17.85 23.29
C ASP A 425 -6.13 -17.67 22.68
N ASN A 426 -6.79 -18.79 22.38
CA ASN A 426 -8.16 -18.79 21.89
C ASN A 426 -9.17 -18.93 23.03
N VAL A 427 -9.54 -17.79 23.62
CA VAL A 427 -10.50 -17.72 24.74
C VAL A 427 -11.89 -18.23 24.37
N ALA A 428 -12.23 -18.35 23.11
CA ALA A 428 -13.50 -18.89 22.63
C ALA A 428 -13.49 -20.43 22.53
N ALA A 429 -12.33 -21.06 22.47
CA ALA A 429 -12.21 -22.51 22.24
C ALA A 429 -13.07 -23.38 23.19
N PRO A 430 -13.13 -23.14 24.51
CA PRO A 430 -13.98 -23.93 25.39
C PRO A 430 -15.49 -23.83 25.09
N PHE A 431 -15.93 -22.72 24.51
CA PHE A 431 -17.33 -22.47 24.16
C PHE A 431 -17.66 -23.01 22.78
N ILE A 432 -16.73 -22.95 21.83
CA ILE A 432 -16.87 -23.56 20.50
C ILE A 432 -16.97 -25.07 20.64
N ALA A 433 -16.19 -25.70 21.53
CA ALA A 433 -16.22 -27.14 21.77
C ALA A 433 -17.57 -27.66 22.28
N LYS A 434 -18.39 -26.79 22.90
CA LYS A 434 -19.77 -27.15 23.32
C LYS A 434 -20.75 -27.30 22.14
N GLY A 435 -20.38 -26.91 20.94
CA GLY A 435 -21.17 -27.07 19.72
C GLY A 435 -22.30 -26.05 19.51
N ALA A 436 -22.66 -25.26 20.52
CA ALA A 436 -23.64 -24.18 20.37
C ALA A 436 -23.04 -23.00 19.61
N LYS A 437 -23.73 -22.51 18.56
CA LYS A 437 -23.35 -21.33 17.77
C LYS A 437 -24.38 -20.23 17.98
N PRO A 438 -24.14 -19.26 18.85
CA PRO A 438 -25.02 -18.10 19.01
C PRO A 438 -25.22 -17.37 17.69
N LYS A 439 -26.43 -16.91 17.42
CA LYS A 439 -26.76 -16.22 16.17
C LYS A 439 -26.36 -14.76 16.24
N VAL A 440 -25.71 -14.27 15.20
CA VAL A 440 -25.32 -12.86 15.03
C VAL A 440 -25.93 -12.32 13.73
N ALA A 441 -26.65 -11.21 13.84
CA ALA A 441 -27.10 -10.44 12.69
C ALA A 441 -25.96 -9.55 12.19
N ILE A 442 -25.48 -9.82 10.99
CA ILE A 442 -24.56 -8.95 10.25
C ILE A 442 -25.44 -7.95 9.50
N LEU A 443 -25.68 -6.82 10.17
CA LEU A 443 -26.63 -5.84 9.71
C LEU A 443 -26.03 -4.95 8.63
N ARG A 444 -26.78 -4.75 7.55
CA ARG A 444 -26.39 -3.87 6.46
C ARG A 444 -27.57 -3.12 5.85
N GLU A 445 -27.24 -2.03 5.20
CA GLU A 445 -28.13 -1.23 4.35
C GLU A 445 -27.46 -1.06 2.99
N GLN A 446 -28.16 -0.52 1.99
CA GLN A 446 -27.55 -0.20 0.69
C GLN A 446 -26.34 0.73 0.89
N GLY A 447 -25.21 0.42 0.23
CA GLY A 447 -23.93 1.13 0.37
C GLY A 447 -23.00 0.58 1.46
N VAL A 448 -23.45 -0.37 2.29
CA VAL A 448 -22.57 -1.12 3.21
C VAL A 448 -21.71 -2.11 2.43
N ASN A 449 -20.42 -2.21 2.78
CA ASN A 449 -19.44 -3.01 2.04
C ASN A 449 -18.53 -3.91 2.90
N SER A 450 -18.65 -3.90 4.25
CA SER A 450 -17.79 -4.69 5.15
C SER A 450 -18.48 -5.93 5.72
N HIS A 451 -19.60 -6.36 5.17
CA HIS A 451 -20.41 -7.43 5.75
C HIS A 451 -19.81 -8.84 5.56
N LEU A 452 -19.07 -9.10 4.47
CA LEU A 452 -18.49 -10.41 4.19
C LEU A 452 -17.33 -10.73 5.14
N GLU A 453 -16.35 -9.84 5.25
CA GLU A 453 -15.22 -9.98 6.15
C GLU A 453 -15.66 -10.01 7.61
N MET A 454 -16.67 -9.22 7.98
CA MET A 454 -17.24 -9.23 9.32
C MET A 454 -17.96 -10.56 9.62
N ALA A 455 -18.75 -11.05 8.69
CA ALA A 455 -19.44 -12.34 8.83
C ALA A 455 -18.43 -13.47 9.03
N TYR A 456 -17.34 -13.46 8.27
CA TYR A 456 -16.30 -14.47 8.41
C TYR A 456 -15.58 -14.37 9.76
N ALA A 457 -15.21 -13.17 10.21
CA ALA A 457 -14.56 -12.96 11.50
C ALA A 457 -15.43 -13.48 12.67
N MET A 458 -16.74 -13.20 12.62
CA MET A 458 -17.68 -13.67 13.64
C MET A 458 -17.89 -15.19 13.55
N ASP A 459 -18.01 -15.78 12.35
CA ASP A 459 -18.14 -17.22 12.18
C ASP A 459 -16.89 -17.96 12.66
N TRP A 460 -15.71 -17.43 12.37
CA TRP A 460 -14.44 -17.97 12.85
C TRP A 460 -14.30 -17.89 14.39
N ALA A 461 -14.89 -16.87 15.01
CA ALA A 461 -14.97 -16.79 16.46
C ALA A 461 -15.95 -17.81 17.08
N GLY A 462 -16.77 -18.52 16.27
CA GLY A 462 -17.69 -19.57 16.73
C GLY A 462 -19.15 -19.14 16.82
N PHE A 463 -19.54 -18.08 16.14
CA PHE A 463 -20.94 -17.68 15.96
C PHE A 463 -21.55 -18.33 14.71
N SER A 464 -22.85 -18.15 14.56
CA SER A 464 -23.60 -18.37 13.32
C SER A 464 -23.99 -17.01 12.77
N SER A 465 -23.29 -16.56 11.72
CA SER A 465 -23.48 -15.24 11.11
C SER A 465 -24.61 -15.29 10.09
N TYR A 466 -25.53 -14.33 10.17
CA TYR A 466 -26.63 -14.15 9.24
C TYR A 466 -26.54 -12.78 8.58
N ASP A 467 -26.51 -12.75 7.27
CA ASP A 467 -26.63 -11.50 6.49
C ASP A 467 -28.05 -10.95 6.65
N VAL A 468 -28.20 -9.79 7.26
CA VAL A 468 -29.49 -9.14 7.53
C VAL A 468 -29.52 -7.75 6.91
N HIS A 469 -30.28 -7.61 5.84
CA HIS A 469 -30.53 -6.31 5.24
C HIS A 469 -31.68 -5.60 5.97
N MET A 470 -31.63 -4.28 6.10
CA MET A 470 -32.69 -3.50 6.73
C MET A 470 -34.07 -3.77 6.12
N SER A 471 -34.16 -4.00 4.80
CA SER A 471 -35.41 -4.38 4.14
C SER A 471 -36.02 -5.71 4.64
N ASP A 472 -35.19 -6.62 5.19
CA ASP A 472 -35.70 -7.87 5.77
C ASP A 472 -36.38 -7.62 7.12
N LEU A 473 -35.82 -6.73 7.92
CA LEU A 473 -36.43 -6.27 9.18
C LEU A 473 -37.74 -5.50 8.90
N ILE A 474 -37.70 -4.57 7.95
CA ILE A 474 -38.86 -3.74 7.59
C ILE A 474 -40.02 -4.60 7.03
N ALA A 475 -39.70 -5.60 6.22
CA ALA A 475 -40.70 -6.50 5.66
C ALA A 475 -41.13 -7.62 6.64
N GLY A 476 -40.54 -7.69 7.84
CA GLY A 476 -40.84 -8.70 8.84
C GLY A 476 -40.37 -10.11 8.49
N ARG A 477 -39.47 -10.27 7.49
CA ARG A 477 -38.88 -11.58 7.13
C ARG A 477 -37.90 -12.07 8.20
N VAL A 478 -37.25 -11.13 8.88
CA VAL A 478 -36.29 -11.37 9.97
C VAL A 478 -36.68 -10.50 11.18
N ASN A 479 -36.43 -10.98 12.39
CA ASN A 479 -36.70 -10.24 13.62
C ASN A 479 -35.47 -10.28 14.55
N LEU A 480 -35.08 -9.16 15.14
CA LEU A 480 -33.93 -9.03 16.02
C LEU A 480 -34.03 -9.88 17.29
N LYS A 481 -35.24 -10.30 17.71
CA LYS A 481 -35.42 -11.21 18.86
C LYS A 481 -34.69 -12.55 18.70
N ASP A 482 -34.43 -12.97 17.45
CA ASP A 482 -33.84 -14.27 17.13
C ASP A 482 -32.29 -14.28 17.25
N PHE A 483 -31.69 -13.12 17.54
CA PHE A 483 -30.25 -12.93 17.60
C PHE A 483 -29.76 -12.53 19.00
N GLN A 484 -28.56 -12.99 19.34
CA GLN A 484 -27.81 -12.56 20.53
C GLN A 484 -26.82 -11.44 20.19
N GLY A 485 -26.25 -11.46 18.98
CA GLY A 485 -25.33 -10.44 18.49
C GLY A 485 -25.94 -9.61 17.36
N LEU A 486 -25.63 -8.33 17.34
CA LEU A 486 -25.93 -7.38 16.26
C LEU A 486 -24.64 -6.67 15.87
N VAL A 487 -24.19 -6.82 14.64
CA VAL A 487 -23.02 -6.12 14.12
C VAL A 487 -23.45 -5.23 12.97
N ALA A 488 -23.37 -3.92 13.17
CA ALA A 488 -23.58 -2.92 12.15
C ALA A 488 -22.25 -2.63 11.42
N CYS A 489 -22.22 -2.94 10.12
CA CYS A 489 -21.00 -2.94 9.34
C CYS A 489 -20.66 -1.58 8.73
N GLY A 490 -19.40 -1.44 8.29
CA GLY A 490 -18.89 -0.27 7.58
C GLY A 490 -19.37 -0.15 6.14
N GLY A 491 -19.26 1.03 5.58
CA GLY A 491 -19.65 1.41 4.22
C GLY A 491 -20.12 2.84 4.13
N PHE A 492 -21.05 3.10 3.19
CA PHE A 492 -21.60 4.42 2.88
C PHE A 492 -23.12 4.31 2.71
N SER A 493 -23.83 4.03 3.81
CA SER A 493 -25.28 3.83 3.75
C SER A 493 -25.99 5.05 3.18
N TYR A 494 -26.84 4.83 2.16
CA TYR A 494 -27.51 5.86 1.38
C TYR A 494 -26.56 6.92 0.77
N GLY A 495 -25.30 6.56 0.50
CA GLY A 495 -24.28 7.46 -0.03
C GLY A 495 -23.97 8.65 0.89
N ASP A 496 -24.22 8.50 2.19
CA ASP A 496 -24.02 9.52 3.24
C ASP A 496 -24.72 10.88 2.97
N VAL A 497 -25.77 10.89 2.17
CA VAL A 497 -26.46 12.12 1.70
C VAL A 497 -26.95 13.01 2.85
N LEU A 498 -27.39 12.41 3.96
CA LEU A 498 -27.87 13.14 5.15
C LEU A 498 -26.79 13.32 6.23
N GLY A 499 -25.57 12.89 5.95
CA GLY A 499 -24.49 12.68 6.91
C GLY A 499 -24.24 11.18 7.14
N ALA A 500 -23.00 10.82 7.43
CA ALA A 500 -22.60 9.43 7.51
C ALA A 500 -23.36 8.66 8.60
N GLY A 501 -23.97 7.54 8.21
CA GLY A 501 -24.82 6.71 9.08
C GLY A 501 -26.17 7.32 9.45
N GLU A 502 -26.44 8.61 9.14
CA GLU A 502 -27.69 9.28 9.53
C GLU A 502 -28.90 8.72 8.80
N GLY A 503 -28.79 8.51 7.49
CA GLY A 503 -29.89 7.93 6.70
C GLY A 503 -30.32 6.58 7.27
N TRP A 504 -29.37 5.74 7.61
CA TRP A 504 -29.59 4.44 8.22
C TRP A 504 -30.24 4.56 9.62
N ALA A 505 -29.70 5.40 10.48
CA ALA A 505 -30.28 5.65 11.80
C ALA A 505 -31.70 6.20 11.71
N LYS A 506 -31.96 7.11 10.77
CA LYS A 506 -33.32 7.70 10.58
C LYS A 506 -34.31 6.67 10.06
N SER A 507 -33.91 5.71 9.20
CA SER A 507 -34.79 4.61 8.79
C SER A 507 -35.22 3.72 9.96
N ILE A 508 -34.42 3.66 11.01
CA ILE A 508 -34.74 2.97 12.27
C ILE A 508 -35.62 3.86 13.16
N LEU A 509 -35.20 5.09 13.46
CA LEU A 509 -35.86 5.96 14.44
C LEU A 509 -37.28 6.42 14.01
N PHE A 510 -37.48 6.61 12.71
CA PHE A 510 -38.75 7.08 12.17
C PHE A 510 -39.71 5.98 11.69
N ASN A 511 -39.31 4.72 11.84
CA ASN A 511 -40.21 3.57 11.66
C ASN A 511 -40.56 2.99 13.03
N PRO A 512 -41.80 3.19 13.54
CA PRO A 512 -42.16 2.74 14.89
C PRO A 512 -41.91 1.27 15.17
N SER A 513 -42.25 0.40 14.22
CA SER A 513 -42.04 -1.06 14.39
C SER A 513 -40.57 -1.44 14.45
N ILE A 514 -39.73 -0.83 13.64
CA ILE A 514 -38.29 -1.07 13.61
C ILE A 514 -37.66 -0.47 14.86
N LYS A 515 -37.98 0.72 15.23
CA LYS A 515 -37.51 1.35 16.46
C LYS A 515 -37.81 0.50 17.69
N ASP A 516 -39.03 -0.05 17.79
CA ASP A 516 -39.45 -0.92 18.89
C ASP A 516 -38.57 -2.24 18.92
N GLN A 517 -38.32 -2.83 17.75
CA GLN A 517 -37.45 -4.00 17.66
C GLN A 517 -36.02 -3.70 18.16
N PHE A 518 -35.43 -2.57 17.75
CA PHE A 518 -34.09 -2.14 18.20
C PHE A 518 -34.06 -1.81 19.68
N GLN A 519 -35.05 -1.07 20.21
CA GLN A 519 -35.15 -0.78 21.64
C GLN A 519 -35.31 -2.05 22.45
N THR A 520 -36.16 -2.98 22.05
CA THR A 520 -36.33 -4.29 22.71
C THR A 520 -35.03 -5.07 22.70
N TYR A 521 -34.32 -5.11 21.56
CA TYR A 521 -33.02 -5.78 21.44
C TYR A 521 -31.98 -5.19 22.40
N PHE A 522 -31.81 -3.86 22.41
CA PHE A 522 -30.83 -3.19 23.24
C PHE A 522 -31.08 -3.33 24.75
N ASN A 523 -32.34 -3.46 25.16
CA ASN A 523 -32.71 -3.66 26.57
C ASN A 523 -32.58 -5.11 27.05
N ARG A 524 -32.43 -6.10 26.16
CA ARG A 524 -32.22 -7.50 26.59
C ARG A 524 -30.80 -7.66 27.18
N PRO A 525 -30.67 -8.31 28.38
CA PRO A 525 -29.36 -8.45 29.05
C PRO A 525 -28.45 -9.53 28.40
N ASP A 526 -29.01 -10.38 27.53
CA ASP A 526 -28.32 -11.47 26.85
C ASP A 526 -27.85 -11.10 25.42
N THR A 527 -27.93 -9.82 25.04
CA THR A 527 -27.54 -9.32 23.73
C THR A 527 -26.31 -8.42 23.79
N PHE A 528 -25.61 -8.36 22.69
CA PHE A 528 -24.49 -7.45 22.48
C PHE A 528 -24.55 -6.77 21.10
N GLY A 529 -23.85 -5.66 20.94
CA GLY A 529 -23.75 -4.96 19.66
C GLY A 529 -22.39 -4.38 19.39
N LEU A 530 -22.00 -4.42 18.11
CA LEU A 530 -20.78 -3.82 17.59
C LEU A 530 -21.11 -2.94 16.39
N GLY A 531 -20.70 -1.67 16.42
CA GLY A 531 -20.80 -0.77 15.27
C GLY A 531 -19.42 -0.42 14.75
N ILE A 532 -19.16 -0.66 13.47
CA ILE A 532 -17.88 -0.36 12.84
C ILE A 532 -18.06 0.68 11.73
N CYS A 533 -17.24 1.74 11.73
CA CYS A 533 -17.22 2.80 10.72
C CYS A 533 -18.62 3.39 10.46
N ASN A 534 -19.25 3.12 9.32
CA ASN A 534 -20.62 3.56 9.05
C ASN A 534 -21.64 2.99 10.07
N GLY A 535 -21.43 1.76 10.53
CA GLY A 535 -22.21 1.17 11.63
C GLY A 535 -21.95 1.86 12.97
N CYS A 536 -20.73 2.34 13.23
CA CYS A 536 -20.42 3.18 14.39
C CYS A 536 -21.18 4.51 14.33
N GLN A 537 -21.18 5.17 13.19
CA GLN A 537 -21.90 6.42 12.95
C GLN A 537 -23.41 6.22 13.13
N MET A 538 -23.96 5.13 12.58
CA MET A 538 -25.38 4.79 12.72
C MET A 538 -25.74 4.54 14.18
N MET A 539 -24.99 3.68 14.90
CA MET A 539 -25.27 3.38 16.31
C MET A 539 -25.10 4.62 17.20
N SER A 540 -24.13 5.47 16.91
CA SER A 540 -23.97 6.74 17.63
C SER A 540 -25.20 7.66 17.45
N ASN A 541 -25.79 7.71 16.26
CA ASN A 541 -27.05 8.42 16.02
C ASN A 541 -28.27 7.74 16.70
N LEU A 542 -28.15 6.47 17.12
CA LEU A 542 -29.15 5.77 17.93
C LEU A 542 -28.90 5.87 19.45
N ALA A 543 -27.97 6.69 19.90
CA ALA A 543 -27.59 6.80 21.33
C ALA A 543 -28.81 7.01 22.27
N SER A 544 -29.88 7.68 21.80
CA SER A 544 -31.10 7.88 22.57
C SER A 544 -31.90 6.61 22.87
N ILE A 545 -31.64 5.50 22.20
CA ILE A 545 -32.33 4.23 22.39
C ILE A 545 -31.38 3.09 22.82
N ILE A 546 -30.08 3.35 22.91
CA ILE A 546 -29.08 2.40 23.41
C ILE A 546 -28.80 2.71 24.88
N PRO A 547 -29.09 1.81 25.83
CA PRO A 547 -28.88 2.04 27.26
C PRO A 547 -27.42 2.39 27.57
N GLY A 548 -27.19 3.55 28.20
CA GLY A 548 -25.87 4.01 28.61
C GLY A 548 -25.02 4.67 27.53
N ALA A 549 -25.56 4.91 26.32
CA ALA A 549 -24.88 5.60 25.23
C ALA A 549 -25.06 7.13 25.24
N ASP A 550 -25.66 7.69 26.28
CA ASP A 550 -26.00 9.11 26.43
C ASP A 550 -24.80 10.06 26.31
N THR A 551 -23.60 9.58 26.58
CA THR A 551 -22.37 10.36 26.50
C THR A 551 -21.60 10.21 25.17
N TRP A 552 -22.06 9.34 24.26
CA TRP A 552 -21.38 9.09 22.99
C TRP A 552 -21.38 10.31 22.08
N SER A 553 -20.23 10.55 21.40
CA SER A 553 -20.10 11.61 20.41
C SER A 553 -20.88 11.31 19.13
N LYS A 554 -21.18 12.32 18.37
CA LYS A 554 -21.45 12.16 16.93
C LYS A 554 -20.13 12.01 16.17
N PHE A 555 -20.12 11.24 15.09
CA PHE A 555 -18.98 11.16 14.20
C PHE A 555 -19.25 11.97 12.94
N THR A 556 -18.33 12.89 12.62
CA THR A 556 -18.49 13.88 11.55
C THR A 556 -17.25 13.93 10.66
N ARG A 557 -17.25 14.81 9.66
CA ARG A 557 -16.18 14.96 8.67
C ARG A 557 -14.80 15.04 9.31
N ASN A 558 -13.84 14.31 8.76
CA ASN A 558 -12.43 14.32 9.18
C ASN A 558 -11.84 15.73 9.13
N LYS A 559 -10.89 16.00 10.03
CA LYS A 559 -10.18 17.28 10.04
C LYS A 559 -9.39 17.52 8.75
N SER A 560 -8.91 16.47 8.09
CA SER A 560 -8.25 16.55 6.78
C SER A 560 -9.17 16.99 5.65
N GLU A 561 -10.48 16.97 5.88
CA GLU A 561 -11.53 17.25 4.88
C GLU A 561 -11.55 16.24 3.73
N GLN A 562 -10.91 15.08 3.93
CA GLN A 562 -10.76 14.04 2.94
C GLN A 562 -11.10 12.66 3.51
N TYR A 563 -11.35 11.70 2.62
CA TYR A 563 -11.38 10.28 2.96
C TYR A 563 -9.97 9.81 3.33
N GLU A 564 -9.85 9.04 4.41
CA GLU A 564 -8.58 8.53 4.91
C GLU A 564 -8.56 7.02 4.84
N ALA A 565 -7.63 6.48 4.04
CA ALA A 565 -7.34 5.06 3.93
C ALA A 565 -5.91 4.79 4.40
N ARG A 566 -5.75 4.33 5.65
CA ARG A 566 -4.44 4.20 6.32
C ARG A 566 -4.37 2.96 7.21
N LEU A 567 -3.16 2.48 7.45
CA LEU A 567 -2.83 1.60 8.58
C LEU A 567 -2.14 2.46 9.64
N VAL A 568 -2.73 2.56 10.84
CA VAL A 568 -2.23 3.42 11.93
C VAL A 568 -2.28 2.70 13.26
N MET A 569 -1.54 3.22 14.25
CA MET A 569 -1.50 2.64 15.59
C MET A 569 -2.67 3.12 16.45
N VAL A 570 -3.23 2.20 17.21
CA VAL A 570 -4.21 2.49 18.27
C VAL A 570 -3.84 1.81 19.58
N GLU A 571 -4.29 2.39 20.68
CA GLU A 571 -4.25 1.77 22.01
C GLU A 571 -5.65 1.31 22.42
N VAL A 572 -5.75 0.08 22.88
CA VAL A 572 -6.94 -0.43 23.57
C VAL A 572 -6.92 0.11 25.00
N THR A 573 -7.84 0.99 25.32
CA THR A 573 -7.92 1.60 26.64
C THR A 573 -8.61 0.67 27.65
N GLN A 574 -8.38 0.88 28.94
CA GLN A 574 -9.13 0.20 30.00
C GLN A 574 -10.59 0.64 29.91
N SER A 575 -11.48 -0.30 29.60
CA SER A 575 -12.92 -0.03 29.44
C SER A 575 -13.76 -1.27 29.78
N PRO A 576 -15.07 -1.13 30.03
CA PRO A 576 -15.96 -2.26 30.29
C PRO A 576 -16.28 -3.11 29.05
N SER A 577 -15.88 -2.71 27.84
CA SER A 577 -16.22 -3.40 26.59
C SER A 577 -15.99 -4.90 26.66
N ILE A 578 -17.02 -5.69 26.39
CA ILE A 578 -16.92 -7.15 26.34
C ILE A 578 -15.99 -7.64 25.22
N PHE A 579 -15.85 -6.84 24.15
CA PHE A 579 -15.00 -7.17 23.01
C PHE A 579 -13.52 -7.01 23.35
N LEU A 580 -13.16 -6.07 24.22
CA LEU A 580 -11.77 -5.68 24.49
C LEU A 580 -11.22 -6.22 25.81
N GLN A 581 -11.92 -7.16 26.44
CA GLN A 581 -11.49 -7.76 27.70
C GLN A 581 -10.12 -8.43 27.56
N GLY A 582 -9.22 -8.12 28.51
CA GLY A 582 -7.86 -8.64 28.54
C GLY A 582 -6.92 -8.06 27.49
N MET A 583 -7.36 -7.03 26.76
CA MET A 583 -6.55 -6.35 25.75
C MET A 583 -6.06 -4.95 26.18
N ALA A 584 -6.53 -4.43 27.32
CA ALA A 584 -6.21 -3.07 27.77
C ALA A 584 -4.70 -2.82 27.85
N GLY A 585 -4.26 -1.67 27.34
CA GLY A 585 -2.84 -1.29 27.20
C GLY A 585 -2.14 -1.90 25.98
N SER A 586 -2.81 -2.74 25.21
CA SER A 586 -2.26 -3.22 23.94
C SER A 586 -2.25 -2.11 22.88
N GLN A 587 -1.16 -2.01 22.15
CA GLN A 587 -0.93 -1.07 21.06
C GLN A 587 -0.83 -1.85 19.76
N LEU A 588 -1.71 -1.57 18.79
CA LEU A 588 -1.95 -2.41 17.63
C LEU A 588 -2.13 -1.56 16.36
N PRO A 589 -1.61 -1.98 15.20
CA PRO A 589 -1.99 -1.39 13.94
C PRO A 589 -3.42 -1.79 13.57
N ILE A 590 -4.16 -0.85 12.97
CA ILE A 590 -5.53 -1.07 12.53
C ILE A 590 -5.81 -0.34 11.21
N ALA A 591 -6.67 -0.92 10.38
CA ALA A 591 -7.11 -0.30 9.13
C ALA A 591 -8.11 0.84 9.41
N VAL A 592 -7.87 1.99 8.80
CA VAL A 592 -8.77 3.14 8.74
C VAL A 592 -9.25 3.31 7.31
N ALA A 593 -10.56 3.51 7.13
CA ALA A 593 -11.19 3.71 5.83
C ALA A 593 -12.48 4.53 5.98
N HIS A 594 -12.36 5.85 6.22
CA HIS A 594 -13.53 6.70 6.44
C HIS A 594 -13.28 8.19 6.11
N GLY A 595 -14.34 8.89 5.66
CA GLY A 595 -14.36 10.34 5.45
C GLY A 595 -14.95 11.14 6.61
N GLU A 596 -15.72 10.49 7.49
CA GLU A 596 -16.44 11.11 8.60
C GLU A 596 -16.18 10.35 9.92
N GLY A 597 -14.95 10.41 10.42
CA GLY A 597 -14.54 9.70 11.64
C GLY A 597 -14.23 10.57 12.86
N PHE A 598 -14.33 11.90 12.73
CA PHE A 598 -14.03 12.85 13.80
C PHE A 598 -15.05 12.75 14.94
N ALA A 599 -14.62 12.38 16.14
CA ALA A 599 -15.45 12.28 17.34
C ALA A 599 -15.88 13.68 17.83
N ASN A 600 -17.04 14.13 17.40
CA ASN A 600 -17.55 15.48 17.61
C ASN A 600 -18.46 15.58 18.86
N PHE A 601 -17.86 15.79 20.00
CA PHE A 601 -18.58 15.98 21.27
C PHE A 601 -19.28 17.33 21.39
N SER A 602 -19.04 18.28 20.49
CA SER A 602 -19.78 19.56 20.50
C SER A 602 -21.18 19.43 19.91
N GLN A 603 -21.41 18.42 19.08
CA GLN A 603 -22.72 18.16 18.48
C GLN A 603 -23.56 17.14 19.26
N GLN A 604 -22.90 16.20 19.96
CA GLN A 604 -23.58 15.15 20.71
C GLN A 604 -22.65 14.59 21.79
N GLY A 605 -23.22 14.20 22.95
CA GLY A 605 -22.51 13.53 24.04
C GLY A 605 -21.73 14.46 24.94
N ASN A 606 -20.80 13.89 25.71
CA ASN A 606 -19.98 14.64 26.66
C ASN A 606 -18.63 13.95 26.87
N LYS A 607 -17.57 14.54 26.34
CA LYS A 607 -16.21 13.98 26.38
C LYS A 607 -15.73 13.70 27.82
N GLU A 608 -15.87 14.67 28.72
CA GLU A 608 -15.36 14.55 30.07
C GLU A 608 -16.11 13.47 30.88
N GLN A 609 -17.44 13.37 30.70
CA GLN A 609 -18.23 12.30 31.32
C GLN A 609 -17.86 10.92 30.74
N THR A 610 -17.67 10.83 29.42
CA THR A 610 -17.23 9.59 28.76
C THR A 610 -15.91 9.09 29.34
N LYS A 611 -14.95 10.00 29.50
CA LYS A 611 -13.64 9.71 30.12
C LYS A 611 -13.78 9.33 31.60
N ALA A 612 -14.50 10.13 32.38
CA ALA A 612 -14.68 9.90 33.81
C ALA A 612 -15.37 8.56 34.10
N LYS A 613 -16.28 8.12 33.25
CA LYS A 613 -16.93 6.79 33.35
C LYS A 613 -16.10 5.65 32.77
N GLY A 614 -14.89 5.89 32.19
CA GLY A 614 -14.05 4.89 31.54
C GLY A 614 -14.66 4.27 30.28
N LEU A 615 -15.43 5.03 29.50
CA LEU A 615 -16.17 4.53 28.33
C LEU A 615 -15.45 4.73 26.99
N VAL A 616 -14.26 5.31 27.00
CA VAL A 616 -13.39 5.32 25.82
C VAL A 616 -12.81 3.92 25.65
N ALA A 617 -12.98 3.33 24.50
CA ALA A 617 -12.58 1.96 24.20
C ALA A 617 -11.29 1.86 23.37
N LEU A 618 -11.04 2.86 22.51
CA LEU A 618 -9.92 2.89 21.59
C LEU A 618 -9.44 4.32 21.34
N LYS A 619 -8.12 4.51 21.25
CA LYS A 619 -7.49 5.79 20.93
C LYS A 619 -6.44 5.64 19.83
N PHE A 620 -6.34 6.60 18.92
CA PHE A 620 -5.16 6.74 18.06
C PHE A 620 -3.95 7.15 18.90
N ILE A 621 -2.81 6.54 18.59
CA ILE A 621 -1.53 6.82 19.26
C ILE A 621 -0.44 7.11 18.21
N ASP A 622 0.58 7.83 18.64
CA ASP A 622 1.81 7.99 17.87
C ASP A 622 2.71 6.74 17.95
N ASN A 623 3.82 6.76 17.24
CA ASN A 623 4.77 5.64 17.21
C ASN A 623 5.58 5.49 18.52
N GLN A 624 5.45 6.42 19.48
CA GLN A 624 5.95 6.33 20.84
C GLN A 624 4.91 5.79 21.83
N GLY A 625 3.69 5.47 21.35
CA GLY A 625 2.61 4.91 22.16
C GLY A 625 1.81 5.95 22.96
N GLN A 626 1.86 7.23 22.60
CA GLN A 626 1.10 8.28 23.26
C GLN A 626 -0.14 8.65 22.43
N ALA A 627 -1.27 8.88 23.11
CA ALA A 627 -2.48 9.38 22.46
C ALA A 627 -2.17 10.68 21.68
N THR A 628 -2.60 10.77 20.43
CA THR A 628 -2.19 11.86 19.55
C THR A 628 -3.33 12.50 18.79
N GLU A 629 -3.18 13.81 18.51
CA GLU A 629 -4.00 14.56 17.55
C GLU A 629 -3.21 14.92 16.28
N THR A 630 -1.98 14.42 16.17
CA THR A 630 -1.09 14.70 15.04
C THR A 630 -1.51 13.91 13.81
N TYR A 631 -1.82 14.60 12.71
CA TYR A 631 -2.06 13.97 11.43
C TYR A 631 -0.74 13.53 10.78
N PRO A 632 -0.66 12.37 10.10
CA PRO A 632 -1.72 11.40 9.82
C PRO A 632 -1.81 10.24 10.84
N LEU A 633 -1.10 10.30 11.97
CA LEU A 633 -1.13 9.27 13.02
C LEU A 633 -2.52 9.20 13.68
N ASN A 634 -3.22 10.34 13.71
CA ASN A 634 -4.66 10.44 13.97
C ASN A 634 -5.34 10.95 12.70
N PRO A 635 -5.84 10.04 11.81
CA PRO A 635 -6.28 10.41 10.47
C PRO A 635 -7.52 11.30 10.44
N ASN A 636 -8.41 11.17 11.43
CA ASN A 636 -9.66 11.92 11.46
C ASN A 636 -9.60 13.17 12.35
N GLY A 637 -8.51 13.36 13.12
CA GLY A 637 -8.30 14.52 13.98
C GLY A 637 -9.11 14.51 15.28
N SER A 638 -9.66 13.37 15.68
CA SER A 638 -10.48 13.24 16.91
C SER A 638 -9.72 13.70 18.16
N PRO A 639 -10.39 14.41 19.09
CA PRO A 639 -9.76 14.93 20.28
C PRO A 639 -9.21 13.80 21.15
N GLU A 640 -7.99 13.99 21.66
CA GLU A 640 -7.25 13.01 22.47
C GLU A 640 -7.13 11.63 21.82
N GLY A 641 -7.23 11.55 20.49
CA GLY A 641 -7.19 10.31 19.74
C GLY A 641 -8.45 9.43 19.83
N ILE A 642 -9.50 9.86 20.48
CA ILE A 642 -10.70 9.03 20.76
C ILE A 642 -11.34 8.54 19.45
N THR A 643 -11.37 7.21 19.25
CA THR A 643 -11.91 6.60 18.02
C THR A 643 -12.78 5.35 18.30
N GLY A 644 -13.02 5.02 19.56
CA GLY A 644 -13.93 3.96 19.98
C GLY A 644 -14.55 4.24 21.33
N LEU A 645 -15.84 3.91 21.47
CA LEU A 645 -16.66 4.15 22.66
C LEU A 645 -17.41 2.88 23.04
N THR A 646 -17.81 2.76 24.31
CA THR A 646 -18.61 1.65 24.79
C THR A 646 -19.66 2.11 25.82
N THR A 647 -20.62 1.24 26.14
CA THR A 647 -21.61 1.46 27.22
C THR A 647 -21.06 1.05 28.58
N PRO A 648 -21.64 1.54 29.71
CA PRO A 648 -21.19 1.17 31.06
C PRO A 648 -21.24 -0.34 31.36
N ASP A 649 -22.17 -1.07 30.77
CA ASP A 649 -22.26 -2.54 30.87
C ASP A 649 -21.35 -3.28 29.85
N GLY A 650 -20.69 -2.54 28.97
CA GLY A 650 -19.73 -3.03 27.99
C GLY A 650 -20.31 -3.82 26.81
N ARG A 651 -21.64 -4.00 26.76
CA ARG A 651 -22.29 -4.84 25.74
C ARG A 651 -22.34 -4.19 24.36
N PHE A 652 -22.39 -2.88 24.28
CA PHE A 652 -22.42 -2.15 23.03
C PHE A 652 -21.13 -1.35 22.86
N THR A 653 -20.44 -1.59 21.78
CA THR A 653 -19.17 -0.94 21.45
C THR A 653 -19.21 -0.40 20.02
N VAL A 654 -18.68 0.80 19.81
CA VAL A 654 -18.58 1.42 18.50
C VAL A 654 -17.12 1.83 18.23
N LEU A 655 -16.62 1.51 17.03
CA LEU A 655 -15.26 1.80 16.60
C LEU A 655 -15.29 2.42 15.20
N MET A 656 -14.52 3.45 14.96
CA MET A 656 -14.36 4.00 13.62
C MET A 656 -13.40 3.19 12.74
N PRO A 657 -12.24 2.70 13.25
CA PRO A 657 -11.37 1.79 12.49
C PRO A 657 -11.97 0.38 12.33
N HIS A 658 -11.39 -0.40 11.42
CA HIS A 658 -11.89 -1.68 10.93
C HIS A 658 -11.08 -2.89 11.43
N PRO A 659 -11.39 -3.49 12.61
CA PRO A 659 -10.72 -4.72 13.06
C PRO A 659 -11.02 -5.92 12.16
N GLU A 660 -12.19 -5.95 11.47
CA GLU A 660 -12.58 -7.01 10.53
C GLU A 660 -11.77 -7.00 9.23
N ARG A 661 -11.00 -5.96 8.96
CA ARG A 661 -10.11 -5.87 7.81
C ARG A 661 -8.67 -6.22 8.12
N VAL A 662 -8.39 -6.52 9.38
CA VAL A 662 -7.06 -6.88 9.90
C VAL A 662 -7.10 -8.04 10.91
N PHE A 663 -8.14 -8.87 10.88
CA PHE A 663 -8.26 -10.02 11.80
C PHE A 663 -7.33 -11.19 11.45
N ARG A 664 -6.72 -11.17 10.25
CA ARG A 664 -5.61 -12.04 9.86
C ARG A 664 -4.35 -11.20 9.69
N THR A 665 -3.20 -11.73 10.10
CA THR A 665 -1.91 -11.02 9.92
C THR A 665 -1.61 -10.74 8.44
N ALA A 666 -1.98 -11.65 7.55
CA ALA A 666 -1.79 -11.50 6.10
C ALA A 666 -2.57 -10.34 5.46
N GLN A 667 -3.54 -9.74 6.16
CA GLN A 667 -4.33 -8.61 5.65
C GLN A 667 -3.67 -7.25 5.91
N MET A 668 -2.58 -7.21 6.69
CA MET A 668 -1.89 -5.97 7.03
C MET A 668 -0.80 -5.66 6.01
N SER A 669 -0.67 -4.40 5.58
CA SER A 669 0.44 -3.95 4.73
C SER A 669 1.80 -4.12 5.42
N TRP A 670 1.80 -4.09 6.75
CA TRP A 670 2.95 -4.42 7.60
C TRP A 670 2.48 -4.96 8.95
N ALA A 671 3.22 -5.96 9.46
CA ALA A 671 3.07 -6.51 10.81
C ALA A 671 4.43 -7.02 11.31
N PRO A 672 4.64 -7.13 12.64
CA PRO A 672 5.81 -7.79 13.20
C PRO A 672 5.94 -9.24 12.70
N LYS A 673 7.16 -9.70 12.41
CA LYS A 673 7.41 -11.03 11.86
C LYS A 673 6.79 -12.15 12.72
N GLN A 674 6.92 -12.07 14.04
CA GLN A 674 6.38 -13.05 14.98
C GLN A 674 4.85 -13.24 14.90
N TRP A 675 4.12 -12.29 14.34
CA TRP A 675 2.66 -12.46 14.16
C TRP A 675 2.32 -13.40 12.99
N HIS A 676 3.25 -13.60 12.08
CA HIS A 676 3.08 -14.57 10.98
C HIS A 676 3.23 -16.03 11.46
N ASP A 677 3.79 -16.25 12.65
CA ASP A 677 3.98 -17.56 13.28
C ASP A 677 2.76 -18.02 14.11
N ILE A 678 1.74 -17.17 14.27
CA ILE A 678 0.48 -17.54 14.96
C ILE A 678 -0.17 -18.68 14.16
N THR A 679 -0.34 -19.83 14.83
CA THR A 679 -0.63 -21.12 14.19
C THR A 679 -1.86 -21.14 13.30
N ASP A 680 -2.91 -20.39 13.66
CA ASP A 680 -4.15 -20.33 12.89
C ASP A 680 -4.20 -19.18 11.88
N GLY A 681 -3.12 -18.38 11.79
CA GLY A 681 -3.02 -17.22 10.90
C GLY A 681 -3.86 -16.02 11.34
N ALA A 682 -4.43 -16.07 12.52
CA ALA A 682 -5.14 -14.94 13.12
C ALA A 682 -4.16 -13.79 13.43
N SER A 683 -4.64 -12.57 13.35
CA SER A 683 -3.96 -11.44 13.97
C SER A 683 -4.41 -11.27 15.42
N PRO A 684 -3.72 -10.45 16.22
CA PRO A 684 -4.17 -10.11 17.56
C PRO A 684 -5.60 -9.53 17.64
N TRP A 685 -6.10 -8.92 16.56
CA TRP A 685 -7.48 -8.42 16.50
C TRP A 685 -8.55 -9.51 16.55
N MET A 686 -8.21 -10.74 16.20
CA MET A 686 -9.15 -11.87 16.32
C MET A 686 -9.58 -12.09 17.79
N ARG A 687 -8.77 -11.67 18.78
CA ARG A 687 -9.13 -11.71 20.20
C ARG A 687 -10.42 -10.97 20.51
N MET A 688 -10.68 -9.86 19.83
CA MET A 688 -11.89 -9.05 20.00
C MET A 688 -13.16 -9.87 19.70
N PHE A 689 -13.19 -10.60 18.60
CA PHE A 689 -14.32 -11.44 18.19
C PHE A 689 -14.46 -12.66 19.09
N ARG A 690 -13.34 -13.27 19.49
CA ARG A 690 -13.28 -14.40 20.45
C ARG A 690 -13.77 -13.99 21.84
N ASN A 691 -13.51 -12.79 22.29
CA ASN A 691 -14.03 -12.26 23.57
C ASN A 691 -15.56 -12.17 23.55
N ALA A 692 -16.16 -11.65 22.47
CA ALA A 692 -17.62 -11.62 22.34
C ALA A 692 -18.21 -13.04 22.40
N ARG A 693 -17.57 -14.03 21.78
CA ARG A 693 -18.00 -15.44 21.84
C ARG A 693 -17.89 -16.01 23.26
N ALA A 694 -16.82 -15.71 23.97
CA ALA A 694 -16.65 -16.14 25.36
C ALA A 694 -17.68 -15.50 26.32
N TRP A 695 -18.09 -14.28 26.03
CA TRP A 695 -19.13 -13.59 26.81
C TRP A 695 -20.52 -14.27 26.65
N THR A 696 -20.85 -14.78 25.46
CA THR A 696 -22.15 -15.47 25.21
C THR A 696 -22.24 -16.88 25.81
N LYS A 697 -21.17 -17.37 26.45
CA LYS A 697 -21.06 -18.70 27.16
C LYS A 697 -21.52 -19.89 26.31
#